data_4c3491cc8b86b6227be81481e6fc5fa9
#
_entry.id   4c3491cc8b86b6227be81481e6fc5fa9
#
_cell.length_a   1.000
_cell.length_b   1.000
_cell.length_c   1.000
_cell.angle_alpha   90.00
_cell.angle_beta   90.00
_cell.angle_gamma   90.00
#
_symmetry.space_group_name_H-M   'P 1'
#
loop_
_entity.id
_entity.type
_entity.pdbx_description
1 polymer ?
#
loop_
_entity_poly.entity_id
_entity_poly.type
_entity_poly.pdbx_seq_one_letter_code
_entity_poly.pdbx_strand_id
1 'polypeptide(L)'
;MSVSASEVLAATLRSTVPALVLDHICASDFTVPSKVPLCGVALFADISGFSSLCEHFENDPGSLLSTLNKYFSLILKVIRSQGGHVIDFAGDALICVFACHARPAAGDARTDGQLQATHALAAAFELQHMLHNARMTPETILSLKVGVGMGPASMFYVGGHMGRFEYFAAGAALEECFQAAKTGASGDVVVSSPVWAEVHGHCEGTRSESGHYLVRRMQQTVRKRSVHRTAVAPNLSAVAAARLRLFAPPALVRAAEFEALVGQAGRPWTISVVKASVLFVHFGIGGVLDLLDLDCVNMHKVLLTVQQHVHDMQGCTHRFTVDDKGCVMKVVFGANIPHEDQPYRAVLAALHIRDALSSHGIQAALGVASGECLIGPVGAAWRQEMTTHGTRVILAARLMEAAASFGGMVLCDDATHDATRDEIRFVRLRPLGIKGKRGLVQPYRPVASSDMLEKPMLRDLSGKAYCASGAEPQCALRRCIDWLSSPEPRVSSVVLSGSPGSGKTQLTMQLRAVLEPRCRVLHVLCRPHERHQQGALLRRLFAQLCGHDVWPSLRHLIPMLRPHATDGLGSAAYARASGLSPSDGDTQRAPCEKRGADMLTVALRVMADCAGDPAGLALLVDDVDHADAQSCEFLRRLAEAGPGPCPVLLLLTCREPRKSFSAPTP
;
A
#
# COMPACT_ATOMS: atom_id res chain seq x y z
N MET A 1 11.95 -20.76 -22.19
CA MET A 1 10.86 -19.83 -22.47
C MET A 1 10.98 -18.66 -21.51
N SER A 2 11.27 -17.48 -22.00
CA SER A 2 11.36 -16.26 -21.14
C SER A 2 9.94 -15.85 -20.73
N VAL A 3 9.66 -15.91 -19.44
CA VAL A 3 8.39 -15.41 -18.88
C VAL A 3 8.34 -13.90 -19.13
N SER A 4 7.24 -13.41 -19.68
CA SER A 4 7.09 -11.97 -19.95
C SER A 4 6.96 -11.19 -18.63
N ALA A 5 7.40 -9.91 -18.59
CA ALA A 5 7.26 -9.05 -17.42
C ALA A 5 5.79 -8.91 -16.97
N SER A 6 4.85 -8.95 -17.93
CA SER A 6 3.41 -8.93 -17.66
C SER A 6 2.92 -10.20 -16.95
N GLU A 7 3.48 -11.37 -17.28
CA GLU A 7 3.12 -12.63 -16.62
C GLU A 7 3.65 -12.69 -15.17
N VAL A 8 4.86 -12.18 -14.96
CA VAL A 8 5.45 -12.06 -13.61
C VAL A 8 4.59 -11.15 -12.72
N LEU A 9 4.24 -9.98 -13.23
CA LEU A 9 3.37 -9.02 -12.54
C LEU A 9 2.01 -9.64 -12.21
N ALA A 10 1.37 -10.27 -13.18
CA ALA A 10 0.08 -10.93 -12.99
C ALA A 10 0.16 -12.07 -11.97
N ALA A 11 1.22 -12.87 -11.97
CA ALA A 11 1.43 -13.94 -11.00
C ALA A 11 1.61 -13.40 -9.57
N THR A 12 2.37 -12.32 -9.42
CA THR A 12 2.60 -11.66 -8.12
C THR A 12 1.29 -11.08 -7.58
N LEU A 13 0.57 -10.30 -8.36
CA LEU A 13 -0.70 -9.68 -7.95
C LEU A 13 -1.80 -10.71 -7.68
N ARG A 14 -1.80 -11.83 -8.39
CA ARG A 14 -2.76 -12.92 -8.20
C ARG A 14 -2.73 -13.51 -6.78
N SER A 15 -1.55 -13.59 -6.18
CA SER A 15 -1.41 -14.10 -4.80
C SER A 15 -2.08 -13.20 -3.76
N THR A 16 -2.35 -11.93 -4.09
CA THR A 16 -2.88 -10.92 -3.17
C THR A 16 -4.41 -10.83 -3.15
N VAL A 17 -5.07 -11.53 -4.06
CA VAL A 17 -6.54 -11.49 -4.19
C VAL A 17 -7.11 -12.91 -3.99
N PRO A 18 -8.23 -13.07 -3.26
CA PRO A 18 -8.91 -14.35 -3.12
C PRO A 18 -9.35 -14.93 -4.47
N ALA A 19 -9.39 -16.26 -4.58
CA ALA A 19 -9.82 -16.93 -5.82
C ALA A 19 -11.24 -16.51 -6.25
N LEU A 20 -12.17 -16.36 -5.30
CA LEU A 20 -13.54 -15.89 -5.58
C LEU A 20 -13.57 -14.50 -6.21
N VAL A 21 -12.67 -13.61 -5.80
CA VAL A 21 -12.54 -12.26 -6.37
C VAL A 21 -11.90 -12.34 -7.76
N LEU A 22 -10.91 -13.21 -7.96
CA LEU A 22 -10.30 -13.44 -9.26
C LEU A 22 -11.31 -13.94 -10.29
N ASP A 23 -12.17 -14.90 -9.92
CA ASP A 23 -13.20 -15.45 -10.78
C ASP A 23 -14.15 -14.34 -11.29
N HIS A 24 -14.54 -13.40 -10.39
CA HIS A 24 -15.38 -12.27 -10.76
C HIS A 24 -14.63 -11.23 -11.64
N ILE A 25 -13.38 -10.90 -11.31
CA ILE A 25 -12.55 -9.99 -12.13
C ILE A 25 -12.36 -10.51 -13.56
N CYS A 26 -12.24 -11.84 -13.71
CA CYS A 26 -12.08 -12.49 -15.00
C CYS A 26 -13.39 -12.60 -15.80
N ALA A 27 -14.55 -12.40 -15.17
CA ALA A 27 -15.84 -12.47 -15.84
C ALA A 27 -16.00 -11.36 -16.88
N SER A 28 -16.70 -11.66 -17.95
CA SER A 28 -16.93 -10.71 -19.06
C SER A 28 -17.79 -9.51 -18.65
N ASP A 29 -18.70 -9.72 -17.73
CA ASP A 29 -19.68 -8.76 -17.19
C ASP A 29 -19.19 -8.02 -15.94
N PHE A 30 -17.89 -8.05 -15.66
CA PHE A 30 -17.30 -7.34 -14.53
C PHE A 30 -17.60 -5.85 -14.55
N THR A 31 -18.26 -5.37 -13.49
CA THR A 31 -18.60 -3.96 -13.28
C THR A 31 -18.37 -3.55 -11.81
N VAL A 32 -18.12 -2.25 -11.58
CA VAL A 32 -18.06 -1.65 -10.25
C VAL A 32 -18.92 -0.36 -10.29
N PRO A 33 -19.84 -0.13 -9.34
CA PRO A 33 -20.17 -0.95 -8.18
C PRO A 33 -20.94 -2.23 -8.55
N SER A 34 -20.65 -3.31 -7.82
CA SER A 34 -21.43 -4.55 -7.96
C SER A 34 -21.55 -5.31 -6.63
N LYS A 35 -22.67 -6.05 -6.52
CA LYS A 35 -22.97 -6.94 -5.40
C LYS A 35 -23.25 -8.32 -5.96
N VAL A 36 -22.41 -9.29 -5.61
CA VAL A 36 -22.50 -10.67 -6.10
C VAL A 36 -22.97 -11.58 -4.97
N PRO A 37 -24.10 -12.29 -5.12
CA PRO A 37 -24.57 -13.23 -4.11
C PRO A 37 -23.51 -14.29 -3.81
N LEU A 38 -23.35 -14.62 -2.53
CA LEU A 38 -22.46 -15.62 -2.01
C LEU A 38 -23.25 -16.59 -1.15
N CYS A 39 -23.39 -17.84 -1.60
CA CYS A 39 -23.97 -18.90 -0.81
C CYS A 39 -22.84 -19.71 -0.20
N GLY A 40 -22.89 -19.97 1.12
CA GLY A 40 -21.85 -20.77 1.76
C GLY A 40 -21.83 -20.67 3.27
N VAL A 41 -20.76 -21.20 3.83
CA VAL A 41 -20.47 -21.21 5.26
C VAL A 41 -19.28 -20.30 5.52
N ALA A 42 -19.44 -19.35 6.43
CA ALA A 42 -18.38 -18.46 6.88
C ALA A 42 -17.66 -19.05 8.09
N LEU A 43 -16.34 -18.88 8.16
CA LEU A 43 -15.51 -19.24 9.30
C LEU A 43 -14.68 -18.01 9.68
N PHE A 44 -14.75 -17.63 10.94
CA PHE A 44 -13.95 -16.58 11.54
C PHE A 44 -12.98 -17.19 12.54
N ALA A 45 -11.68 -16.99 12.33
CA ALA A 45 -10.62 -17.46 13.22
C ALA A 45 -9.91 -16.26 13.84
N ASP A 46 -10.12 -16.02 15.13
CA ASP A 46 -9.56 -14.91 15.89
C ASP A 46 -8.36 -15.38 16.73
N ILE A 47 -7.24 -14.69 16.60
CA ILE A 47 -5.96 -15.06 17.22
C ILE A 47 -5.75 -14.22 18.48
N SER A 48 -5.72 -14.88 19.63
CA SER A 48 -5.39 -14.26 20.91
C SER A 48 -3.87 -14.28 21.16
N GLY A 49 -3.33 -13.23 21.79
CA GLY A 49 -1.89 -13.12 22.10
C GLY A 49 -1.07 -12.34 21.05
N PHE A 50 -1.69 -11.90 19.96
CA PHE A 50 -1.02 -11.19 18.87
C PHE A 50 -0.36 -9.86 19.32
N SER A 51 -1.04 -9.06 20.15
CA SER A 51 -0.49 -7.80 20.67
C SER A 51 0.79 -8.03 21.47
N SER A 52 0.83 -9.06 22.33
CA SER A 52 2.02 -9.42 23.10
C SER A 52 3.16 -9.91 22.21
N LEU A 53 2.85 -10.59 21.10
CA LEU A 53 3.84 -10.97 20.11
C LEU A 53 4.46 -9.74 19.42
N CYS A 54 3.65 -8.76 19.06
CA CYS A 54 4.13 -7.50 18.47
C CYS A 54 5.00 -6.70 19.44
N GLU A 55 4.65 -6.65 20.73
CA GLU A 55 5.45 -6.01 21.78
C GLU A 55 6.79 -6.74 21.98
N HIS A 56 6.78 -8.08 22.02
CA HIS A 56 8.00 -8.88 22.17
C HIS A 56 9.02 -8.63 21.06
N PHE A 57 8.55 -8.48 19.82
CA PHE A 57 9.38 -8.23 18.64
C PHE A 57 9.45 -6.75 18.22
N GLU A 58 9.15 -5.80 19.10
CA GLU A 58 9.15 -4.36 18.75
C GLU A 58 10.50 -3.91 18.17
N ASN A 59 11.61 -4.47 18.68
CA ASN A 59 12.96 -4.17 18.22
C ASN A 59 13.49 -5.14 17.15
N ASP A 60 12.75 -6.19 16.78
CA ASP A 60 13.10 -7.16 15.73
C ASP A 60 11.91 -7.45 14.80
N PRO A 61 11.57 -6.50 13.94
CA PRO A 61 10.46 -6.62 13.01
C PRO A 61 10.59 -7.80 12.02
N GLY A 62 11.82 -8.19 11.68
CA GLY A 62 12.10 -9.32 10.78
C GLY A 62 11.64 -10.65 11.36
N SER A 63 11.98 -10.91 12.62
CA SER A 63 11.55 -12.10 13.35
C SER A 63 10.04 -12.13 13.59
N LEU A 64 9.41 -10.97 13.84
CA LEU A 64 7.96 -10.86 13.94
C LEU A 64 7.28 -11.39 12.67
N LEU A 65 7.66 -10.87 11.51
CA LEU A 65 7.02 -11.25 10.26
C LEU A 65 7.32 -12.70 9.86
N SER A 66 8.53 -13.19 10.10
CA SER A 66 8.87 -14.59 9.88
C SER A 66 7.98 -15.53 10.70
N THR A 67 7.75 -15.18 11.97
CA THR A 67 6.88 -15.92 12.89
C THR A 67 5.43 -15.88 12.44
N LEU A 68 4.93 -14.70 12.08
CA LEU A 68 3.58 -14.51 11.56
C LEU A 68 3.34 -15.28 10.26
N ASN A 69 4.28 -15.23 9.33
CA ASN A 69 4.16 -15.95 8.06
C ASN A 69 4.13 -17.46 8.24
N LYS A 70 4.90 -18.02 9.19
CA LYS A 70 4.81 -19.44 9.53
C LYS A 70 3.42 -19.79 10.06
N TYR A 71 2.89 -18.99 10.98
CA TYR A 71 1.59 -19.21 11.60
C TYR A 71 0.45 -19.09 10.58
N PHE A 72 0.39 -17.99 9.82
CA PHE A 72 -0.62 -17.80 8.78
C PHE A 72 -0.53 -18.83 7.66
N SER A 73 0.68 -19.26 7.27
CA SER A 73 0.85 -20.29 6.25
C SER A 73 0.23 -21.62 6.65
N LEU A 74 0.25 -21.97 7.94
CA LEU A 74 -0.42 -23.17 8.46
C LEU A 74 -1.94 -23.03 8.36
N ILE A 75 -2.50 -21.90 8.80
CA ILE A 75 -3.93 -21.64 8.69
C ILE A 75 -4.39 -21.72 7.23
N LEU A 76 -3.71 -21.02 6.35
CA LEU A 76 -4.02 -21.01 4.92
C LEU A 76 -4.00 -22.42 4.31
N LYS A 77 -3.03 -23.27 4.69
CA LYS A 77 -2.97 -24.67 4.24
C LYS A 77 -4.16 -25.48 4.70
N VAL A 78 -4.56 -25.35 5.97
CA VAL A 78 -5.70 -26.06 6.53
C VAL A 78 -6.99 -25.64 5.82
N ILE A 79 -7.28 -24.34 5.76
CA ILE A 79 -8.48 -23.81 5.10
C ILE A 79 -8.55 -24.30 3.64
N ARG A 80 -7.45 -24.18 2.89
CA ARG A 80 -7.39 -24.62 1.50
C ARG A 80 -7.58 -26.13 1.34
N SER A 81 -7.03 -26.95 2.24
CA SER A 81 -7.15 -28.42 2.19
C SER A 81 -8.60 -28.90 2.38
N GLN A 82 -9.43 -28.08 3.01
CA GLN A 82 -10.85 -28.31 3.20
C GLN A 82 -11.72 -27.61 2.14
N GLY A 83 -11.12 -26.93 1.14
CA GLY A 83 -11.84 -26.24 0.06
C GLY A 83 -12.35 -24.85 0.42
N GLY A 84 -11.89 -24.27 1.54
CA GLY A 84 -12.21 -22.91 1.95
C GLY A 84 -11.36 -21.85 1.24
N HIS A 85 -11.89 -20.64 1.14
CA HIS A 85 -11.24 -19.45 0.59
C HIS A 85 -11.04 -18.42 1.68
N VAL A 86 -9.80 -17.93 1.88
CA VAL A 86 -9.53 -16.79 2.77
C VAL A 86 -9.86 -15.51 2.03
N ILE A 87 -10.92 -14.84 2.48
CA ILE A 87 -11.41 -13.60 1.89
C ILE A 87 -10.61 -12.42 2.41
N ASP A 88 -10.36 -12.36 3.72
CA ASP A 88 -9.74 -11.22 4.36
C ASP A 88 -8.85 -11.60 5.55
N PHE A 89 -7.82 -10.76 5.78
CA PHE A 89 -6.98 -10.76 6.97
C PHE A 89 -7.37 -9.53 7.81
N ALA A 90 -8.28 -9.72 8.75
CA ALA A 90 -8.79 -8.66 9.62
C ALA A 90 -7.86 -8.44 10.82
N GLY A 91 -6.69 -7.85 10.57
CA GLY A 91 -5.65 -7.65 11.59
C GLY A 91 -5.00 -8.96 12.00
N ASP A 92 -5.38 -9.47 13.18
CA ASP A 92 -4.97 -10.75 13.75
C ASP A 92 -5.96 -11.90 13.47
N ALA A 93 -7.12 -11.60 12.89
CA ALA A 93 -8.14 -12.58 12.56
C ALA A 93 -8.20 -12.87 11.04
N LEU A 94 -8.80 -14.02 10.69
CA LEU A 94 -9.06 -14.40 9.31
C LEU A 94 -10.54 -14.64 9.08
N ILE A 95 -11.03 -14.13 7.95
CA ILE A 95 -12.38 -14.36 7.44
C ILE A 95 -12.29 -15.32 6.26
N CYS A 96 -12.92 -16.47 6.39
CA CYS A 96 -12.88 -17.53 5.40
C CYS A 96 -14.30 -17.88 4.95
N VAL A 97 -14.45 -18.32 3.71
CA VAL A 97 -15.73 -18.79 3.17
C VAL A 97 -15.55 -20.13 2.47
N PHE A 98 -16.47 -21.04 2.76
CA PHE A 98 -16.66 -22.32 2.09
C PHE A 98 -17.88 -22.15 1.17
N ALA A 99 -17.61 -21.81 -0.10
CA ALA A 99 -18.66 -21.47 -1.05
C ALA A 99 -19.44 -22.72 -1.51
N CYS A 100 -20.75 -22.62 -1.59
CA CYS A 100 -21.61 -23.61 -2.22
C CYS A 100 -21.48 -23.53 -3.75
N HIS A 101 -21.48 -24.67 -4.41
CA HIS A 101 -21.47 -24.76 -5.86
C HIS A 101 -22.92 -24.81 -6.38
N ALA A 102 -23.17 -24.20 -7.51
CA ALA A 102 -24.51 -24.16 -8.12
C ALA A 102 -25.04 -25.55 -8.56
N ARG A 103 -24.18 -26.59 -8.59
CA ARG A 103 -24.54 -27.98 -8.89
C ARG A 103 -23.77 -28.90 -7.93
N PRO A 104 -24.48 -29.68 -7.06
CA PRO A 104 -23.85 -30.76 -6.30
C PRO A 104 -23.27 -31.80 -7.27
N ALA A 105 -22.09 -32.34 -6.91
CA ALA A 105 -21.51 -33.44 -7.68
C ALA A 105 -22.50 -34.62 -7.72
N ALA A 106 -22.73 -35.15 -8.92
CA ALA A 106 -23.63 -36.28 -9.10
C ALA A 106 -23.17 -37.48 -8.24
N GLY A 107 -24.00 -37.88 -7.26
CA GLY A 107 -23.75 -39.03 -6.40
C GLY A 107 -23.59 -38.76 -4.89
N ASP A 108 -23.54 -37.51 -4.46
CA ASP A 108 -23.52 -37.17 -3.03
C ASP A 108 -24.94 -36.88 -2.54
N ALA A 109 -25.42 -37.69 -1.57
CA ALA A 109 -26.76 -37.55 -0.98
C ALA A 109 -26.90 -36.34 -0.05
N ARG A 110 -25.79 -35.60 0.22
CA ARG A 110 -25.76 -34.43 1.09
C ARG A 110 -26.16 -33.19 0.33
N THR A 111 -26.84 -32.28 1.01
CA THR A 111 -26.99 -30.91 0.49
C THR A 111 -25.62 -30.26 0.41
N ASP A 112 -25.42 -29.39 -0.56
CA ASP A 112 -24.14 -28.66 -0.68
C ASP A 112 -23.85 -27.83 0.61
N GLY A 113 -24.88 -27.31 1.28
CA GLY A 113 -24.77 -26.64 2.58
C GLY A 113 -24.19 -27.52 3.67
N GLN A 114 -24.72 -28.76 3.82
CA GLN A 114 -24.23 -29.74 4.77
C GLN A 114 -22.75 -30.10 4.51
N LEU A 115 -22.39 -30.28 3.25
CA LEU A 115 -21.02 -30.59 2.86
C LEU A 115 -20.07 -29.46 3.23
N GLN A 116 -20.42 -28.20 2.93
CA GLN A 116 -19.59 -27.05 3.26
C GLN A 116 -19.47 -26.81 4.76
N ALA A 117 -20.58 -26.97 5.52
CA ALA A 117 -20.58 -26.90 6.99
C ALA A 117 -19.65 -27.97 7.61
N THR A 118 -19.69 -29.18 7.08
CA THR A 118 -18.82 -30.28 7.52
C THR A 118 -17.35 -29.99 7.26
N HIS A 119 -17.00 -29.43 6.08
CA HIS A 119 -15.64 -29.05 5.76
C HIS A 119 -15.15 -27.83 6.57
N ALA A 120 -16.01 -26.84 6.83
CA ALA A 120 -15.69 -25.70 7.69
C ALA A 120 -15.40 -26.16 9.13
N LEU A 121 -16.19 -27.08 9.68
CA LEU A 121 -15.93 -27.65 10.99
C LEU A 121 -14.64 -28.47 11.03
N ALA A 122 -14.38 -29.29 10.02
CA ALA A 122 -13.15 -30.06 9.93
C ALA A 122 -11.92 -29.13 9.92
N ALA A 123 -12.00 -28.01 9.17
CA ALA A 123 -10.97 -26.97 9.20
C ALA A 123 -10.83 -26.35 10.59
N ALA A 124 -11.94 -25.99 11.26
CA ALA A 124 -11.94 -25.41 12.60
C ALA A 124 -11.24 -26.31 13.62
N PHE A 125 -11.58 -27.62 13.64
CA PHE A 125 -10.94 -28.57 14.55
C PHE A 125 -9.47 -28.83 14.22
N GLU A 126 -9.10 -28.90 12.94
CA GLU A 126 -7.71 -29.06 12.53
C GLU A 126 -6.88 -27.82 12.94
N LEU A 127 -7.43 -26.60 12.80
CA LEU A 127 -6.79 -25.37 13.27
C LEU A 127 -6.60 -25.36 14.79
N GLN A 128 -7.63 -25.73 15.56
CA GLN A 128 -7.50 -25.82 17.02
C GLN A 128 -6.45 -26.86 17.43
N HIS A 129 -6.44 -28.01 16.81
CA HIS A 129 -5.46 -29.06 17.12
C HIS A 129 -4.02 -28.60 16.83
N MET A 130 -3.78 -27.85 15.76
CA MET A 130 -2.44 -27.46 15.33
C MET A 130 -1.94 -26.17 15.99
N LEU A 131 -2.82 -25.23 16.30
CA LEU A 131 -2.43 -23.84 16.58
C LEU A 131 -2.92 -23.32 17.93
N HIS A 132 -3.86 -24.02 18.63
CA HIS A 132 -4.26 -23.61 19.97
C HIS A 132 -3.11 -23.84 20.96
N ASN A 133 -2.84 -22.84 21.80
CA ASN A 133 -1.72 -22.80 22.74
C ASN A 133 -0.33 -22.97 22.05
N ALA A 134 -0.21 -22.52 20.82
CA ALA A 134 1.07 -22.55 20.10
C ALA A 134 2.06 -21.56 20.74
N ARG A 135 3.17 -22.09 21.27
CA ARG A 135 4.22 -21.29 21.87
C ARG A 135 5.11 -20.70 20.76
N MET A 136 5.02 -19.39 20.57
CA MET A 136 5.79 -18.65 19.57
C MET A 136 7.14 -18.16 20.11
N THR A 137 7.16 -17.75 21.38
CA THR A 137 8.35 -17.39 22.15
C THR A 137 8.25 -17.99 23.55
N PRO A 138 9.32 -17.97 24.38
CA PRO A 138 9.23 -18.44 25.75
C PRO A 138 8.11 -17.77 26.55
N GLU A 139 7.77 -16.54 26.23
CA GLU A 139 6.80 -15.69 26.95
C GLU A 139 5.46 -15.51 26.24
N THR A 140 5.39 -15.84 24.93
CA THR A 140 4.19 -15.59 24.12
C THR A 140 3.57 -16.88 23.61
N ILE A 141 2.31 -17.07 23.96
CA ILE A 141 1.47 -18.18 23.48
C ILE A 141 0.36 -17.58 22.62
N LEU A 142 0.20 -18.09 21.40
CA LEU A 142 -0.94 -17.78 20.55
C LEU A 142 -2.01 -18.84 20.73
N SER A 143 -3.25 -18.39 20.75
CA SER A 143 -4.42 -19.28 20.84
C SER A 143 -5.48 -18.80 19.86
N LEU A 144 -6.34 -19.74 19.44
CA LEU A 144 -7.42 -19.46 18.51
C LEU A 144 -8.77 -19.62 19.19
N LYS A 145 -9.73 -18.81 18.78
CA LYS A 145 -11.16 -19.10 18.89
C LYS A 145 -11.78 -19.09 17.50
N VAL A 146 -12.70 -19.99 17.24
CA VAL A 146 -13.27 -20.16 15.91
C VAL A 146 -14.80 -20.10 15.99
N GLY A 147 -15.38 -19.21 15.19
CA GLY A 147 -16.81 -19.12 14.95
C GLY A 147 -17.15 -19.60 13.54
N VAL A 148 -18.25 -20.35 13.40
CA VAL A 148 -18.74 -20.81 12.10
C VAL A 148 -20.21 -20.40 11.94
N GLY A 149 -20.53 -19.71 10.85
CA GLY A 149 -21.86 -19.20 10.54
C GLY A 149 -22.34 -19.62 9.15
N MET A 150 -23.65 -19.70 8.96
CA MET A 150 -24.28 -20.01 7.69
C MET A 150 -25.49 -19.12 7.47
N GLY A 151 -25.65 -18.66 6.24
CA GLY A 151 -26.75 -17.80 5.83
C GLY A 151 -26.48 -17.12 4.50
N PRO A 152 -27.39 -16.25 4.03
CA PRO A 152 -27.15 -15.42 2.86
C PRO A 152 -26.01 -14.44 3.11
N ALA A 153 -25.16 -14.26 2.10
CA ALA A 153 -24.09 -13.29 2.10
C ALA A 153 -23.89 -12.73 0.68
N SER A 154 -23.06 -11.72 0.55
CA SER A 154 -22.68 -11.17 -0.76
C SER A 154 -21.24 -10.67 -0.72
N MET A 155 -20.59 -10.73 -1.89
CA MET A 155 -19.35 -10.01 -2.16
C MET A 155 -19.69 -8.65 -2.75
N PHE A 156 -19.10 -7.61 -2.21
CA PHE A 156 -19.23 -6.23 -2.68
C PHE A 156 -17.94 -5.80 -3.36
N TYR A 157 -18.08 -5.07 -4.48
CA TYR A 157 -16.99 -4.47 -5.23
C TYR A 157 -17.31 -2.98 -5.40
N VAL A 158 -16.53 -2.12 -4.78
CA VAL A 158 -16.86 -0.70 -4.60
C VAL A 158 -15.59 0.18 -4.63
N GLY A 159 -15.76 1.51 -4.56
CA GLY A 159 -14.67 2.46 -4.65
C GLY A 159 -14.22 2.69 -6.08
N GLY A 160 -12.99 3.11 -6.31
CA GLY A 160 -12.42 3.34 -7.64
C GLY A 160 -11.80 4.71 -7.83
N HIS A 161 -11.72 5.53 -6.79
CA HIS A 161 -10.97 6.78 -6.89
C HIS A 161 -9.51 6.51 -7.27
N MET A 162 -9.01 7.17 -8.29
CA MET A 162 -7.67 6.94 -8.88
C MET A 162 -7.41 5.46 -9.24
N GLY A 163 -8.46 4.73 -9.63
CA GLY A 163 -8.36 3.33 -10.02
C GLY A 163 -8.21 2.35 -8.86
N ARG A 164 -8.45 2.73 -7.60
CA ARG A 164 -8.35 1.82 -6.44
C ARG A 164 -9.72 1.30 -6.03
N PHE A 165 -10.00 0.03 -6.30
CA PHE A 165 -11.22 -0.66 -5.87
C PHE A 165 -10.98 -1.46 -4.59
N GLU A 166 -12.07 -1.60 -3.82
CA GLU A 166 -12.13 -2.44 -2.64
C GLU A 166 -13.16 -3.56 -2.85
N TYR A 167 -12.91 -4.71 -2.22
CA TYR A 167 -13.87 -5.80 -2.12
C TYR A 167 -14.00 -6.23 -0.67
N PHE A 168 -15.19 -6.66 -0.28
CA PHE A 168 -15.46 -7.25 1.03
C PHE A 168 -16.68 -8.16 0.96
N ALA A 169 -16.79 -9.07 1.94
CA ALA A 169 -17.96 -9.90 2.10
C ALA A 169 -18.82 -9.35 3.24
N ALA A 170 -20.13 -9.39 3.09
CA ALA A 170 -21.09 -9.05 4.14
C ALA A 170 -22.35 -9.91 4.04
N GLY A 171 -23.03 -10.10 5.17
CA GLY A 171 -24.27 -10.84 5.23
C GLY A 171 -24.41 -11.73 6.45
N ALA A 172 -25.58 -12.38 6.56
CA ALA A 172 -25.94 -13.16 7.74
C ALA A 172 -24.95 -14.28 8.08
N ALA A 173 -24.35 -14.93 7.07
CA ALA A 173 -23.33 -15.95 7.32
C ALA A 173 -22.13 -15.42 8.11
N LEU A 174 -21.71 -14.18 7.82
CA LEU A 174 -20.58 -13.53 8.50
C LEU A 174 -21.00 -13.03 9.89
N GLU A 175 -22.15 -12.39 10.00
CA GLU A 175 -22.70 -11.96 11.30
C GLU A 175 -22.79 -13.13 12.27
N GLU A 176 -23.39 -14.23 11.83
CA GLU A 176 -23.53 -15.46 12.61
C GLU A 176 -22.16 -16.03 13.04
N CYS A 177 -21.14 -16.01 12.16
CA CYS A 177 -19.83 -16.51 12.55
C CYS A 177 -19.11 -15.58 13.54
N PHE A 178 -19.27 -14.27 13.44
CA PHE A 178 -18.72 -13.31 14.40
C PHE A 178 -19.38 -13.45 15.77
N GLN A 179 -20.71 -13.57 15.82
CA GLN A 179 -21.45 -13.77 17.06
C GLN A 179 -21.11 -15.12 17.72
N ALA A 180 -20.98 -16.18 16.91
CA ALA A 180 -20.51 -17.48 17.40
C ALA A 180 -19.11 -17.36 18.04
N ALA A 181 -18.16 -16.70 17.38
CA ALA A 181 -16.83 -16.49 17.92
C ALA A 181 -16.81 -15.65 19.21
N LYS A 182 -17.68 -14.62 19.32
CA LYS A 182 -17.81 -13.82 20.55
C LYS A 182 -18.30 -14.64 21.74
N THR A 183 -19.14 -15.64 21.49
CA THR A 183 -19.70 -16.53 22.53
C THR A 183 -18.66 -17.50 23.08
N GLY A 184 -17.67 -17.91 22.26
CA GLY A 184 -16.65 -18.89 22.63
C GLY A 184 -15.47 -18.30 23.39
N ALA A 185 -14.85 -19.17 24.20
CA ALA A 185 -13.53 -18.91 24.80
C ALA A 185 -12.41 -19.30 23.83
N SER A 186 -11.17 -18.94 24.19
CA SER A 186 -9.99 -19.38 23.45
C SER A 186 -9.88 -20.91 23.49
N GLY A 187 -9.72 -21.55 22.35
CA GLY A 187 -9.75 -23.01 22.19
C GLY A 187 -11.08 -23.57 21.73
N ASP A 188 -12.15 -22.77 21.78
CA ASP A 188 -13.49 -23.23 21.41
C ASP A 188 -13.74 -23.19 19.91
N VAL A 189 -14.59 -24.09 19.45
CA VAL A 189 -15.24 -24.06 18.14
C VAL A 189 -16.74 -23.89 18.37
N VAL A 190 -17.26 -22.71 18.00
CA VAL A 190 -18.67 -22.38 18.21
C VAL A 190 -19.34 -22.19 16.85
N VAL A 191 -20.55 -22.75 16.71
CA VAL A 191 -21.30 -22.69 15.45
C VAL A 191 -22.66 -22.04 15.64
N SER A 192 -23.16 -21.39 14.61
CA SER A 192 -24.53 -20.86 14.58
C SER A 192 -25.58 -21.96 14.50
N SER A 193 -26.83 -21.65 14.88
CA SER A 193 -27.94 -22.59 14.80
C SER A 193 -28.17 -23.19 13.40
N PRO A 194 -28.06 -22.40 12.30
CA PRO A 194 -28.16 -22.98 10.96
C PRO A 194 -27.04 -24.00 10.66
N VAL A 195 -25.78 -23.72 11.07
CA VAL A 195 -24.68 -24.68 10.90
C VAL A 195 -24.94 -25.94 11.73
N TRP A 196 -25.39 -25.78 12.98
CA TRP A 196 -25.70 -26.91 13.84
C TRP A 196 -26.78 -27.82 13.24
N ALA A 197 -27.82 -27.25 12.64
CA ALA A 197 -28.87 -28.01 11.97
C ALA A 197 -28.34 -28.96 10.88
N GLU A 198 -27.27 -28.56 10.19
CA GLU A 198 -26.65 -29.36 9.13
C GLU A 198 -25.70 -30.46 9.66
N VAL A 199 -25.10 -30.26 10.86
CA VAL A 199 -24.00 -31.12 11.33
C VAL A 199 -24.30 -31.93 12.59
N HIS A 200 -25.39 -31.63 13.30
CA HIS A 200 -25.72 -32.27 14.61
C HIS A 200 -25.73 -33.80 14.57
N GLY A 201 -26.11 -34.41 13.45
CA GLY A 201 -26.09 -35.86 13.29
C GLY A 201 -24.71 -36.52 13.35
N HIS A 202 -23.63 -35.71 13.25
CA HIS A 202 -22.24 -36.18 13.22
C HIS A 202 -21.34 -35.46 14.21
N CYS A 203 -21.92 -34.61 15.07
CA CYS A 203 -21.18 -33.79 16.03
C CYS A 203 -21.79 -33.87 17.41
N GLU A 204 -20.95 -33.79 18.42
CA GLU A 204 -21.34 -33.63 19.80
C GLU A 204 -21.13 -32.17 20.23
N GLY A 205 -22.17 -31.56 20.82
CA GLY A 205 -22.06 -30.16 21.23
C GLY A 205 -23.11 -29.80 22.27
N THR A 206 -22.93 -28.63 22.87
CA THR A 206 -23.82 -28.06 23.88
C THR A 206 -24.32 -26.71 23.43
N ARG A 207 -25.60 -26.42 23.60
CA ARG A 207 -26.21 -25.14 23.30
C ARG A 207 -25.80 -24.10 24.35
N SER A 208 -25.37 -22.92 23.91
CA SER A 208 -25.12 -21.78 24.79
C SER A 208 -26.39 -20.98 25.05
N GLU A 209 -26.35 -20.09 26.02
CA GLU A 209 -27.44 -19.14 26.32
C GLU A 209 -27.75 -18.20 25.16
N SER A 210 -26.75 -17.86 24.35
CA SER A 210 -26.87 -17.01 23.16
C SER A 210 -27.54 -17.71 21.96
N GLY A 211 -27.86 -19.00 22.08
CA GLY A 211 -28.45 -19.78 21.00
C GLY A 211 -27.46 -20.47 20.06
N HIS A 212 -26.18 -20.20 20.19
CA HIS A 212 -25.11 -20.87 19.44
C HIS A 212 -24.74 -22.21 20.06
N TYR A 213 -23.97 -23.04 19.36
CA TYR A 213 -23.58 -24.35 19.82
C TYR A 213 -22.07 -24.48 19.94
N LEU A 214 -21.60 -24.83 21.14
CA LEU A 214 -20.22 -25.21 21.37
C LEU A 214 -20.01 -26.64 20.95
N VAL A 215 -19.26 -26.87 19.89
CA VAL A 215 -18.99 -28.22 19.35
C VAL A 215 -17.76 -28.78 20.05
N ARG A 216 -17.95 -29.95 20.69
CA ARG A 216 -16.89 -30.64 21.46
C ARG A 216 -16.15 -31.68 20.63
N ARG A 217 -16.86 -32.35 19.75
CA ARG A 217 -16.33 -33.46 18.98
C ARG A 217 -17.06 -33.62 17.65
N MET A 218 -16.30 -33.97 16.64
CA MET A 218 -16.76 -34.38 15.33
C MET A 218 -16.49 -35.88 15.17
N GLN A 219 -17.55 -36.68 14.96
CA GLN A 219 -17.47 -38.16 14.89
C GLN A 219 -17.01 -38.62 13.50
N GLN A 220 -17.13 -37.78 12.48
CA GLN A 220 -16.87 -38.13 11.11
C GLN A 220 -15.51 -37.61 10.65
N THR A 221 -14.69 -38.51 10.09
CA THR A 221 -13.48 -38.12 9.37
C THR A 221 -13.84 -37.57 7.99
N VAL A 222 -13.46 -36.34 7.71
CA VAL A 222 -13.68 -35.70 6.41
C VAL A 222 -12.47 -35.92 5.53
N ARG A 223 -12.70 -36.45 4.33
CA ARG A 223 -11.65 -36.60 3.35
C ARG A 223 -11.25 -35.20 2.85
N LYS A 224 -9.96 -34.85 2.99
CA LYS A 224 -9.44 -33.60 2.44
C LYS A 224 -9.75 -33.53 0.96
N ARG A 225 -10.27 -32.40 0.53
CA ARG A 225 -10.51 -32.18 -0.90
C ARG A 225 -9.15 -32.17 -1.59
N SER A 226 -8.99 -33.00 -2.61
CA SER A 226 -7.91 -32.79 -3.57
C SER A 226 -8.06 -31.35 -4.03
N VAL A 227 -7.03 -30.53 -3.77
CA VAL A 227 -7.00 -29.17 -4.27
C VAL A 227 -7.02 -29.30 -5.77
N HIS A 228 -8.22 -29.44 -6.37
CA HIS A 228 -8.34 -29.13 -7.78
C HIS A 228 -7.75 -27.73 -7.86
N ARG A 229 -6.59 -27.64 -8.50
CA ARG A 229 -6.16 -26.38 -9.08
C ARG A 229 -7.44 -25.85 -9.73
N THR A 230 -8.13 -24.93 -9.07
CA THR A 230 -8.99 -24.04 -9.82
C THR A 230 -8.10 -23.58 -10.93
N ALA A 231 -8.33 -24.16 -12.09
CA ALA A 231 -7.55 -23.90 -13.27
C ALA A 231 -7.97 -22.50 -13.76
N VAL A 232 -7.68 -21.50 -12.92
CA VAL A 232 -7.47 -20.18 -13.47
C VAL A 232 -6.26 -20.38 -14.36
N ALA A 233 -6.50 -20.30 -15.66
CA ALA A 233 -5.52 -20.51 -16.68
C ALA A 233 -4.17 -19.90 -16.24
N PRO A 234 -3.05 -20.58 -16.46
CA PRO A 234 -1.73 -20.07 -16.11
C PRO A 234 -1.51 -18.66 -16.68
N ASN A 235 -2.22 -18.29 -17.73
CA ASN A 235 -2.16 -17.00 -18.41
C ASN A 235 -3.47 -16.25 -18.19
N LEU A 236 -3.46 -15.28 -17.26
CA LEU A 236 -4.52 -14.26 -17.17
C LEU A 236 -4.53 -13.45 -18.49
N SER A 237 -5.74 -13.17 -19.02
CA SER A 237 -5.84 -12.23 -20.13
C SER A 237 -5.27 -10.86 -19.73
N ALA A 238 -4.78 -10.09 -20.70
CA ALA A 238 -4.27 -8.74 -20.44
C ALA A 238 -5.32 -7.84 -19.74
N VAL A 239 -6.60 -8.04 -20.09
CA VAL A 239 -7.73 -7.34 -19.45
C VAL A 239 -7.87 -7.73 -17.99
N ALA A 240 -7.83 -9.02 -17.65
CA ALA A 240 -7.91 -9.50 -16.28
C ALA A 240 -6.71 -9.04 -15.44
N ALA A 241 -5.51 -9.04 -16.00
CA ALA A 241 -4.31 -8.51 -15.34
C ALA A 241 -4.42 -7.00 -15.06
N ALA A 242 -4.94 -6.22 -16.01
CA ALA A 242 -5.20 -4.79 -15.80
C ALA A 242 -6.25 -4.55 -14.71
N ARG A 243 -7.34 -5.31 -14.68
CA ARG A 243 -8.36 -5.21 -13.61
C ARG A 243 -7.80 -5.60 -12.24
N LEU A 244 -6.96 -6.63 -12.17
CA LEU A 244 -6.33 -7.11 -10.94
C LEU A 244 -5.49 -6.03 -10.25
N ARG A 245 -4.79 -5.20 -11.04
CA ARG A 245 -4.01 -4.05 -10.53
C ARG A 245 -4.86 -3.06 -9.74
N LEU A 246 -6.14 -2.92 -10.09
CA LEU A 246 -7.07 -1.97 -9.45
C LEU A 246 -7.45 -2.41 -8.03
N PHE A 247 -7.26 -3.69 -7.69
CA PHE A 247 -7.54 -4.25 -6.35
C PHE A 247 -6.30 -4.38 -5.48
N ALA A 248 -5.13 -4.07 -6.00
CA ALA A 248 -3.88 -4.14 -5.25
C ALA A 248 -3.46 -2.76 -4.73
N PRO A 249 -2.88 -2.65 -3.52
CA PRO A 249 -2.33 -1.39 -3.04
C PRO A 249 -1.27 -0.82 -4.02
N PRO A 250 -1.24 0.50 -4.28
CA PRO A 250 -0.31 1.10 -5.26
C PRO A 250 1.17 0.82 -4.97
N ALA A 251 1.55 0.74 -3.70
CA ALA A 251 2.92 0.37 -3.32
C ALA A 251 3.29 -1.03 -3.79
N LEU A 252 2.31 -1.94 -3.75
CA LEU A 252 2.44 -3.31 -4.18
C LEU A 252 2.58 -3.42 -5.70
N VAL A 253 1.72 -2.73 -6.42
CA VAL A 253 1.76 -2.71 -7.89
C VAL A 253 3.13 -2.22 -8.36
N ARG A 254 3.65 -1.14 -7.77
CA ARG A 254 4.98 -0.62 -8.11
C ARG A 254 6.12 -1.58 -7.78
N ALA A 255 6.06 -2.24 -6.63
CA ALA A 255 7.07 -3.24 -6.27
C ALA A 255 7.06 -4.42 -7.25
N ALA A 256 5.87 -4.92 -7.59
CA ALA A 256 5.71 -6.02 -8.54
C ALA A 256 6.14 -5.63 -9.98
N GLU A 257 5.88 -4.40 -10.41
CA GLU A 257 6.38 -3.85 -11.66
C GLU A 257 7.89 -3.79 -11.70
N PHE A 258 8.51 -3.36 -10.61
CA PHE A 258 9.96 -3.32 -10.49
C PHE A 258 10.59 -4.72 -10.56
N GLU A 259 10.03 -5.71 -9.85
CA GLU A 259 10.50 -7.10 -9.91
C GLU A 259 10.36 -7.69 -11.32
N ALA A 260 9.24 -7.41 -11.98
CA ALA A 260 9.02 -7.84 -13.36
C ALA A 260 10.06 -7.25 -14.34
N LEU A 261 10.51 -6.01 -14.08
CA LEU A 261 11.54 -5.33 -14.87
C LEU A 261 12.94 -5.89 -14.68
N VAL A 262 13.29 -6.24 -13.43
CA VAL A 262 14.63 -6.73 -13.08
C VAL A 262 14.81 -8.21 -13.45
N GLY A 263 13.74 -8.89 -13.90
CA GLY A 263 13.76 -10.31 -14.25
C GLY A 263 13.96 -11.24 -13.04
N GLN A 264 13.78 -10.74 -11.82
CA GLN A 264 13.89 -11.49 -10.57
C GLN A 264 12.51 -11.94 -10.09
N ALA A 265 11.80 -12.68 -10.93
CA ALA A 265 10.54 -13.29 -10.53
C ALA A 265 10.74 -14.20 -9.31
N GLY A 266 10.03 -13.93 -8.23
CA GLY A 266 9.97 -14.79 -7.06
C GLY A 266 10.88 -14.42 -5.90
N ARG A 267 11.49 -13.24 -5.87
CA ARG A 267 12.01 -12.74 -4.59
C ARG A 267 10.82 -12.41 -3.68
N PRO A 268 10.84 -12.89 -2.44
CA PRO A 268 9.84 -12.46 -1.47
C PRO A 268 9.97 -10.94 -1.32
N TRP A 269 8.82 -10.27 -1.36
CA TRP A 269 8.75 -8.83 -1.17
C TRP A 269 9.52 -8.42 0.07
N THR A 270 10.38 -7.44 -0.10
CA THR A 270 11.22 -6.97 1.00
C THR A 270 10.35 -6.28 2.05
N ILE A 271 10.47 -6.78 3.25
CA ILE A 271 9.93 -6.17 4.46
C ILE A 271 10.63 -4.83 4.64
N SER A 272 9.86 -3.80 4.89
CA SER A 272 10.38 -2.46 5.15
C SER A 272 9.89 -1.94 6.48
N VAL A 273 10.81 -1.47 7.31
CA VAL A 273 10.49 -0.63 8.46
C VAL A 273 10.41 0.80 7.97
N VAL A 274 9.27 1.43 8.18
CA VAL A 274 9.02 2.81 7.73
C VAL A 274 8.44 3.64 8.86
N LYS A 275 8.80 4.91 8.93
CA LYS A 275 8.03 5.86 9.73
C LYS A 275 6.73 6.14 8.99
N ALA A 276 5.60 5.89 9.64
CA ALA A 276 4.29 6.04 9.05
C ALA A 276 3.29 6.62 10.06
N SER A 277 2.24 7.23 9.55
CA SER A 277 1.05 7.56 10.34
C SER A 277 -0.09 6.68 9.89
N VAL A 278 -0.66 5.94 10.81
CA VAL A 278 -1.75 5.00 10.56
C VAL A 278 -3.06 5.62 11.03
N LEU A 279 -4.04 5.61 10.14
CA LEU A 279 -5.39 6.07 10.41
C LEU A 279 -6.35 4.87 10.25
N PHE A 280 -7.13 4.60 11.29
CA PHE A 280 -8.29 3.73 11.20
C PHE A 280 -9.57 4.55 11.18
N VAL A 281 -10.46 4.21 10.27
CA VAL A 281 -11.78 4.83 10.10
C VAL A 281 -12.84 3.76 10.34
N HIS A 282 -13.64 3.93 11.38
CA HIS A 282 -14.85 3.15 11.64
C HIS A 282 -16.05 3.92 11.13
N PHE A 283 -16.87 3.29 10.30
CA PHE A 283 -17.95 3.96 9.58
C PHE A 283 -19.24 4.14 10.39
N GLY A 284 -19.22 3.82 11.69
CA GLY A 284 -20.40 3.98 12.54
C GLY A 284 -21.58 3.10 12.15
N ILE A 285 -21.42 2.19 11.19
CA ILE A 285 -22.43 1.24 10.75
C ILE A 285 -22.44 0.09 11.74
N GLY A 286 -23.59 -0.19 12.35
CA GLY A 286 -23.70 -0.98 13.56
C GLY A 286 -23.42 -2.47 13.45
N GLY A 287 -23.20 -3.03 12.29
CA GLY A 287 -22.90 -4.44 12.10
C GLY A 287 -23.02 -4.88 10.66
N VAL A 288 -22.72 -6.15 10.41
CA VAL A 288 -22.74 -6.72 9.06
C VAL A 288 -24.16 -6.75 8.46
N LEU A 289 -25.20 -6.86 9.29
CA LEU A 289 -26.60 -6.82 8.83
C LEU A 289 -26.99 -5.46 8.29
N ASP A 290 -26.46 -4.37 8.86
CA ASP A 290 -26.74 -3.01 8.37
C ASP A 290 -26.23 -2.82 6.94
N LEU A 291 -25.17 -3.55 6.53
CA LEU A 291 -24.66 -3.54 5.17
C LEU A 291 -25.55 -4.28 4.16
N LEU A 292 -26.43 -5.17 4.61
CA LEU A 292 -27.41 -5.82 3.73
C LEU A 292 -28.52 -4.85 3.30
N ASP A 293 -28.84 -3.88 4.18
CA ASP A 293 -29.85 -2.86 3.93
C ASP A 293 -29.27 -1.67 3.17
N LEU A 294 -27.91 -1.53 3.14
CA LEU A 294 -27.25 -0.50 2.36
C LEU A 294 -27.28 -0.83 0.87
N ASP A 295 -27.70 0.15 0.09
CA ASP A 295 -27.52 0.11 -1.35
C ASP A 295 -26.01 0.11 -1.71
N CYS A 296 -25.62 -0.81 -2.57
CA CYS A 296 -24.26 -0.93 -3.06
C CYS A 296 -23.74 0.38 -3.68
N VAL A 297 -24.63 1.16 -4.33
CA VAL A 297 -24.31 2.46 -4.92
C VAL A 297 -24.00 3.50 -3.85
N ASN A 298 -24.74 3.51 -2.72
CA ASN A 298 -24.46 4.42 -1.62
C ASN A 298 -23.14 4.09 -0.94
N MET A 299 -22.85 2.82 -0.69
CA MET A 299 -21.55 2.39 -0.16
C MET A 299 -20.39 2.76 -1.09
N HIS A 300 -20.58 2.60 -2.40
CA HIS A 300 -19.60 3.01 -3.40
C HIS A 300 -19.32 4.53 -3.32
N LYS A 301 -20.33 5.38 -3.23
CA LYS A 301 -20.17 6.84 -3.08
C LYS A 301 -19.42 7.21 -1.80
N VAL A 302 -19.79 6.60 -0.68
CA VAL A 302 -19.14 6.81 0.62
C VAL A 302 -17.64 6.45 0.54
N LEU A 303 -17.32 5.31 -0.05
CA LEU A 303 -15.91 4.89 -0.20
C LEU A 303 -15.14 5.77 -1.18
N LEU A 304 -15.74 6.22 -2.27
CA LEU A 304 -15.11 7.19 -3.18
C LEU A 304 -14.76 8.48 -2.45
N THR A 305 -15.66 8.99 -1.62
CA THR A 305 -15.42 10.22 -0.82
C THR A 305 -14.23 10.02 0.14
N VAL A 306 -14.18 8.90 0.85
CA VAL A 306 -13.05 8.61 1.76
C VAL A 306 -11.75 8.44 0.98
N GLN A 307 -11.77 7.69 -0.11
CA GLN A 307 -10.58 7.47 -0.96
C GLN A 307 -10.06 8.81 -1.54
N GLN A 308 -10.95 9.73 -1.90
CA GLN A 308 -10.57 11.06 -2.38
C GLN A 308 -9.81 11.84 -1.31
N HIS A 309 -10.36 11.97 -0.09
CA HIS A 309 -9.69 12.69 1.01
C HIS A 309 -8.34 12.05 1.39
N VAL A 310 -8.26 10.72 1.37
CA VAL A 310 -6.99 10.01 1.58
C VAL A 310 -5.99 10.33 0.47
N HIS A 311 -6.42 10.32 -0.78
CA HIS A 311 -5.57 10.61 -1.93
C HIS A 311 -5.10 12.08 -1.92
N ASP A 312 -5.99 13.04 -1.63
CA ASP A 312 -5.67 14.47 -1.56
C ASP A 312 -4.58 14.76 -0.53
N MET A 313 -4.55 13.99 0.56
CA MET A 313 -3.50 14.04 1.58
C MET A 313 -2.32 13.10 1.27
N GLN A 314 -2.29 12.47 0.08
CA GLN A 314 -1.25 11.53 -0.38
C GLN A 314 -1.09 10.30 0.52
N GLY A 315 -2.16 9.89 1.19
CA GLY A 315 -2.28 8.63 1.91
C GLY A 315 -2.55 7.45 0.98
N CYS A 316 -2.53 6.26 1.53
CA CYS A 316 -2.84 5.03 0.84
C CYS A 316 -3.90 4.24 1.59
N THR A 317 -5.03 3.93 0.94
CA THR A 317 -5.99 2.96 1.46
C THR A 317 -5.37 1.57 1.39
N HIS A 318 -5.19 0.93 2.54
CA HIS A 318 -4.66 -0.43 2.59
C HIS A 318 -5.74 -1.46 2.44
N ARG A 319 -6.81 -1.35 3.24
CA ARG A 319 -7.89 -2.33 3.24
C ARG A 319 -9.17 -1.74 3.83
N PHE A 320 -10.30 -2.06 3.22
CA PHE A 320 -11.62 -1.96 3.81
C PHE A 320 -12.05 -3.36 4.26
N THR A 321 -12.36 -3.51 5.54
CA THR A 321 -12.69 -4.78 6.18
C THR A 321 -14.04 -4.68 6.85
N VAL A 322 -14.81 -5.76 6.80
CA VAL A 322 -16.03 -5.96 7.58
C VAL A 322 -15.77 -7.12 8.52
N ASP A 323 -15.66 -6.83 9.80
CA ASP A 323 -15.35 -7.82 10.84
C ASP A 323 -16.31 -7.72 12.04
N ASP A 324 -15.95 -8.36 13.13
CA ASP A 324 -16.73 -8.37 14.37
C ASP A 324 -16.86 -6.99 15.05
N LYS A 325 -16.12 -5.99 14.60
CA LYS A 325 -16.16 -4.60 15.07
C LYS A 325 -16.98 -3.70 14.14
N GLY A 326 -17.39 -4.19 12.98
CA GLY A 326 -18.14 -3.48 11.96
C GLY A 326 -17.29 -3.14 10.73
N CYS A 327 -17.62 -2.02 10.06
CA CYS A 327 -16.94 -1.58 8.86
C CYS A 327 -15.77 -0.68 9.20
N VAL A 328 -14.58 -1.09 8.83
CA VAL A 328 -13.34 -0.40 9.15
C VAL A 328 -12.45 -0.24 7.92
N MET A 329 -11.90 0.94 7.71
CA MET A 329 -10.87 1.18 6.71
C MET A 329 -9.54 1.52 7.38
N LYS A 330 -8.49 0.83 6.96
CA LYS A 330 -7.11 1.14 7.33
C LYS A 330 -6.44 1.98 6.25
N VAL A 331 -5.91 3.12 6.65
CA VAL A 331 -5.17 4.07 5.80
C VAL A 331 -3.78 4.27 6.35
N VAL A 332 -2.78 4.38 5.48
CA VAL A 332 -1.38 4.58 5.89
C VAL A 332 -0.78 5.74 5.11
N PHE A 333 -0.21 6.69 5.83
CA PHE A 333 0.58 7.79 5.30
C PHE A 333 2.06 7.46 5.47
N GLY A 334 2.85 7.60 4.41
CA GLY A 334 4.27 7.26 4.40
C GLY A 334 4.61 5.87 3.86
N ALA A 335 3.62 4.99 3.65
CA ALA A 335 3.84 3.67 3.05
C ALA A 335 4.14 3.74 1.55
N ASN A 336 3.43 4.61 0.86
CA ASN A 336 3.48 4.75 -0.59
C ASN A 336 4.41 5.89 -1.01
N ILE A 337 4.21 7.03 -0.39
CA ILE A 337 4.98 8.25 -0.58
C ILE A 337 5.32 8.75 0.82
N PRO A 338 6.59 8.69 1.25
CA PRO A 338 6.98 9.25 2.55
C PRO A 338 7.04 10.78 2.47
N HIS A 339 6.53 11.41 3.51
CA HIS A 339 6.54 12.85 3.74
C HIS A 339 7.07 13.12 5.13
N GLU A 340 7.66 14.27 5.37
CA GLU A 340 8.08 14.68 6.72
C GLU A 340 6.87 15.04 7.59
N ASP A 341 5.78 15.52 6.97
CA ASP A 341 4.53 15.97 7.58
C ASP A 341 3.42 14.89 7.59
N GLN A 342 3.79 13.60 7.57
CA GLN A 342 2.81 12.49 7.57
C GLN A 342 1.79 12.57 8.72
N PRO A 343 2.18 12.88 9.99
CA PRO A 343 1.22 13.02 11.07
C PRO A 343 0.18 14.11 10.80
N TYR A 344 0.61 15.26 10.27
CA TYR A 344 -0.25 16.37 9.91
C TYR A 344 -1.26 15.97 8.83
N ARG A 345 -0.79 15.33 7.76
CA ARG A 345 -1.63 14.81 6.67
C ARG A 345 -2.66 13.81 7.16
N ALA A 346 -2.24 12.90 8.06
CA ALA A 346 -3.13 11.89 8.63
C ALA A 346 -4.25 12.52 9.48
N VAL A 347 -3.93 13.55 10.28
CA VAL A 347 -4.92 14.24 11.10
C VAL A 347 -5.88 15.06 10.23
N LEU A 348 -5.39 15.78 9.22
CA LEU A 348 -6.26 16.52 8.29
C LEU A 348 -7.17 15.58 7.51
N ALA A 349 -6.63 14.47 6.96
CA ALA A 349 -7.47 13.48 6.30
C ALA A 349 -8.55 12.95 7.23
N ALA A 350 -8.21 12.66 8.50
CA ALA A 350 -9.17 12.17 9.48
C ALA A 350 -10.28 13.21 9.76
N LEU A 351 -9.95 14.49 9.86
CA LEU A 351 -10.94 15.56 10.05
C LEU A 351 -11.85 15.71 8.83
N HIS A 352 -11.29 15.74 7.62
CA HIS A 352 -12.05 15.85 6.38
C HIS A 352 -12.98 14.63 6.17
N ILE A 353 -12.47 13.42 6.43
CA ILE A 353 -13.26 12.18 6.34
C ILE A 353 -14.42 12.21 7.34
N ARG A 354 -14.16 12.59 8.60
CA ARG A 354 -15.22 12.72 9.61
C ARG A 354 -16.33 13.67 9.15
N ASP A 355 -15.96 14.84 8.68
CA ASP A 355 -16.92 15.88 8.29
C ASP A 355 -17.68 15.46 7.03
N ALA A 356 -17.02 14.85 6.04
CA ALA A 356 -17.64 14.31 4.86
C ALA A 356 -18.59 13.14 5.18
N LEU A 357 -18.22 12.23 6.06
CA LEU A 357 -19.10 11.12 6.49
C LEU A 357 -20.30 11.64 7.30
N SER A 358 -20.08 12.65 8.14
CA SER A 358 -21.17 13.31 8.88
C SER A 358 -22.21 13.94 7.95
N SER A 359 -21.80 14.52 6.82
CA SER A 359 -22.72 15.05 5.80
C SER A 359 -23.59 13.98 5.12
N HIS A 360 -23.13 12.71 5.16
CA HIS A 360 -23.89 11.54 4.72
C HIS A 360 -24.68 10.86 5.85
N GLY A 361 -24.78 11.48 7.03
CA GLY A 361 -25.46 10.93 8.19
C GLY A 361 -24.69 9.82 8.91
N ILE A 362 -23.40 9.61 8.58
CA ILE A 362 -22.55 8.56 9.16
C ILE A 362 -21.70 9.17 10.28
N GLN A 363 -21.91 8.69 11.52
CA GLN A 363 -21.07 9.05 12.66
C GLN A 363 -19.81 8.17 12.67
N ALA A 364 -18.73 8.70 12.12
CA ALA A 364 -17.46 7.98 12.03
C ALA A 364 -16.61 8.17 13.29
N ALA A 365 -15.91 7.10 13.68
CA ALA A 365 -14.89 7.14 14.71
C ALA A 365 -13.52 6.90 14.09
N LEU A 366 -12.53 7.75 14.42
CA LEU A 366 -11.24 7.71 13.76
C LEU A 366 -10.10 7.71 14.79
N GLY A 367 -9.10 6.86 14.55
CA GLY A 367 -7.90 6.78 15.38
C GLY A 367 -6.64 6.97 14.58
N VAL A 368 -5.78 7.88 14.99
CA VAL A 368 -4.49 8.18 14.34
C VAL A 368 -3.35 7.88 15.30
N ALA A 369 -2.35 7.14 14.84
CA ALA A 369 -1.10 6.95 15.58
C ALA A 369 0.11 6.98 14.63
N SER A 370 1.20 7.59 15.09
CA SER A 370 2.40 7.81 14.27
C SER A 370 3.64 7.15 14.87
N GLY A 371 4.51 6.63 14.02
CA GLY A 371 5.78 6.04 14.43
C GLY A 371 6.28 4.96 13.46
N GLU A 372 7.17 4.11 13.94
CA GLU A 372 7.70 3.02 13.13
C GLU A 372 6.66 1.91 12.94
N CYS A 373 6.51 1.51 11.71
CA CYS A 373 5.63 0.43 11.28
C CYS A 373 6.37 -0.51 10.34
N LEU A 374 6.01 -1.78 10.41
CA LEU A 374 6.49 -2.81 9.51
C LEU A 374 5.48 -2.97 8.37
N ILE A 375 5.95 -2.82 7.13
CA ILE A 375 5.14 -3.06 5.93
C ILE A 375 5.69 -4.26 5.20
N GLY A 376 4.83 -5.21 4.89
CA GLY A 376 5.24 -6.41 4.16
C GLY A 376 4.10 -7.36 3.88
N PRO A 377 4.38 -8.41 3.08
CA PRO A 377 3.40 -9.45 2.78
C PRO A 377 3.27 -10.42 3.95
N VAL A 378 2.04 -10.76 4.27
CA VAL A 378 1.69 -11.80 5.25
C VAL A 378 0.90 -12.90 4.56
N GLY A 379 1.21 -14.13 4.85
CA GLY A 379 0.54 -15.30 4.30
C GLY A 379 1.46 -16.35 3.69
N ALA A 380 0.96 -17.06 2.69
CA ALA A 380 1.69 -18.07 1.93
C ALA A 380 1.93 -17.58 0.49
N ALA A 381 2.90 -18.12 -0.21
CA ALA A 381 3.27 -17.71 -1.57
C ALA A 381 2.08 -17.68 -2.58
N TRP A 382 1.04 -18.46 -2.34
CA TRP A 382 -0.15 -18.54 -3.20
C TRP A 382 -1.33 -17.68 -2.72
N ARG A 383 -1.29 -17.16 -1.46
CA ARG A 383 -2.25 -16.21 -0.90
C ARG A 383 -1.55 -15.34 0.13
N GLN A 384 -1.33 -14.11 -0.22
CA GLN A 384 -0.65 -13.11 0.61
C GLN A 384 -1.51 -11.86 0.69
N GLU A 385 -1.30 -11.09 1.74
CA GLU A 385 -1.84 -9.75 1.84
C GLU A 385 -0.73 -8.78 2.23
N MET A 386 -0.65 -7.65 1.52
CA MET A 386 0.23 -6.56 1.92
C MET A 386 -0.39 -5.88 3.13
N THR A 387 0.28 -5.94 4.26
CA THR A 387 -0.25 -5.35 5.47
C THR A 387 0.80 -4.53 6.21
N THR A 388 0.30 -3.71 7.11
CA THR A 388 1.11 -2.90 8.02
C THR A 388 0.93 -3.44 9.41
N HIS A 389 2.02 -3.72 10.09
CA HIS A 389 2.06 -4.23 11.46
C HIS A 389 2.89 -3.33 12.39
N GLY A 390 2.72 -3.53 13.69
CA GLY A 390 3.49 -2.85 14.73
C GLY A 390 2.59 -2.26 15.81
N THR A 391 3.23 -1.83 16.90
CA THR A 391 2.55 -1.28 18.08
C THR A 391 1.71 -0.04 17.75
N ARG A 392 2.13 0.77 16.76
CA ARG A 392 1.39 1.96 16.30
C ARG A 392 0.12 1.62 15.54
N VAL A 393 0.13 0.54 14.76
CA VAL A 393 -1.07 0.05 14.07
C VAL A 393 -2.14 -0.39 15.07
N ILE A 394 -1.72 -1.17 16.07
CA ILE A 394 -2.62 -1.62 17.16
C ILE A 394 -3.16 -0.41 17.92
N LEU A 395 -2.30 0.58 18.23
CA LEU A 395 -2.69 1.78 18.95
C LEU A 395 -3.72 2.61 18.18
N ALA A 396 -3.52 2.81 16.86
CA ALA A 396 -4.48 3.53 16.02
C ALA A 396 -5.86 2.84 16.00
N ALA A 397 -5.89 1.50 15.90
CA ALA A 397 -7.14 0.73 15.95
C ALA A 397 -7.85 0.89 17.32
N ARG A 398 -7.10 0.87 18.42
CA ARG A 398 -7.67 1.04 19.77
C ARG A 398 -8.15 2.47 20.05
N LEU A 399 -7.46 3.48 19.51
CA LEU A 399 -7.93 4.85 19.55
C LEU A 399 -9.23 5.03 18.77
N MET A 400 -9.37 4.37 17.61
CA MET A 400 -10.63 4.33 16.85
C MET A 400 -11.76 3.68 17.67
N GLU A 401 -11.52 2.52 18.32
CA GLU A 401 -12.50 1.87 19.20
C GLU A 401 -12.92 2.78 20.37
N ALA A 402 -11.94 3.46 21.00
CA ALA A 402 -12.23 4.45 22.03
C ALA A 402 -13.04 5.64 21.48
N ALA A 403 -12.70 6.14 20.28
CA ALA A 403 -13.43 7.21 19.63
C ALA A 403 -14.89 6.83 19.34
N ALA A 404 -15.16 5.56 18.99
CA ALA A 404 -16.52 5.05 18.82
C ALA A 404 -17.33 5.07 20.11
N SER A 405 -16.73 4.72 21.24
CA SER A 405 -17.40 4.76 22.55
C SER A 405 -17.74 6.19 23.03
N PHE A 406 -17.09 7.22 22.45
CA PHE A 406 -17.39 8.63 22.71
C PHE A 406 -18.39 9.24 21.69
N GLY A 407 -19.07 8.43 20.90
CA GLY A 407 -20.07 8.89 19.95
C GLY A 407 -19.51 9.42 18.63
N GLY A 408 -18.30 8.97 18.27
CA GLY A 408 -17.67 9.31 16.97
C GLY A 408 -16.85 10.59 17.03
N MET A 409 -15.54 10.46 16.97
CA MET A 409 -14.60 11.58 16.94
C MET A 409 -13.25 11.13 16.35
N VAL A 410 -12.33 12.08 16.23
CA VAL A 410 -10.92 11.77 15.89
C VAL A 410 -10.11 11.76 17.18
N LEU A 411 -9.35 10.69 17.40
CA LEU A 411 -8.38 10.57 18.50
C LEU A 411 -6.98 10.32 17.96
N CYS A 412 -5.99 10.97 18.56
CA CYS A 412 -4.59 10.85 18.21
C CYS A 412 -3.75 10.39 19.40
N ASP A 413 -2.63 9.71 19.14
CA ASP A 413 -1.63 9.38 20.13
C ASP A 413 -0.72 10.58 20.46
N ASP A 414 0.14 10.40 21.45
CA ASP A 414 1.14 11.37 21.88
C ASP A 414 2.13 11.74 20.77
N ALA A 415 2.63 10.74 20.03
CA ALA A 415 3.58 10.99 18.95
C ALA A 415 2.98 11.82 17.81
N THR A 416 1.72 11.59 17.47
CA THR A 416 0.99 12.40 16.48
C THR A 416 0.76 13.82 17.00
N HIS A 417 0.34 13.95 18.26
CA HIS A 417 0.16 15.25 18.90
C HIS A 417 1.47 16.06 18.90
N ASP A 418 2.56 15.47 19.38
CA ASP A 418 3.84 16.17 19.52
C ASP A 418 4.43 16.62 18.17
N ALA A 419 4.18 15.82 17.11
CA ALA A 419 4.61 16.15 15.77
C ALA A 419 3.76 17.24 15.09
N THR A 420 2.56 17.56 15.62
CA THR A 420 1.60 18.45 14.94
C THR A 420 1.05 19.58 15.82
N ARG A 421 1.43 19.66 17.09
CA ARG A 421 0.89 20.62 18.07
C ARG A 421 1.11 22.10 17.70
N ASP A 422 2.14 22.39 16.91
CA ASP A 422 2.43 23.76 16.48
C ASP A 422 1.49 24.21 15.34
N GLU A 423 0.83 23.27 14.67
CA GLU A 423 -0.04 23.51 13.52
C GLU A 423 -1.50 23.16 13.83
N ILE A 424 -1.76 22.18 14.69
CA ILE A 424 -3.10 21.70 15.04
C ILE A 424 -3.34 21.93 16.54
N ARG A 425 -4.50 22.49 16.87
CA ARG A 425 -4.95 22.59 18.27
C ARG A 425 -5.55 21.27 18.72
N PHE A 426 -5.20 20.85 19.94
CA PHE A 426 -5.70 19.62 20.52
C PHE A 426 -6.34 19.86 21.89
N VAL A 427 -7.35 19.06 22.20
CA VAL A 427 -7.88 18.89 23.54
C VAL A 427 -7.32 17.61 24.11
N ARG A 428 -6.61 17.71 25.22
CA ARG A 428 -6.12 16.55 25.98
C ARG A 428 -7.30 15.90 26.70
N LEU A 429 -7.51 14.61 26.48
CA LEU A 429 -8.56 13.84 27.13
C LEU A 429 -8.01 13.10 28.37
N ARG A 430 -8.85 12.41 29.11
CA ARG A 430 -8.42 11.55 30.21
C ARG A 430 -7.64 10.35 29.68
N PRO A 431 -6.55 9.94 30.38
CA PRO A 431 -5.83 8.74 29.99
C PRO A 431 -6.74 7.50 29.96
N LEU A 432 -6.55 6.64 28.96
CA LEU A 432 -7.35 5.44 28.74
C LEU A 432 -6.52 4.18 28.95
N GLY A 433 -7.11 3.20 29.65
CA GLY A 433 -6.61 1.84 29.64
C GLY A 433 -6.94 1.17 28.31
N ILE A 434 -5.93 0.73 27.57
CA ILE A 434 -6.06 0.09 26.26
C ILE A 434 -5.73 -1.40 26.39
N LYS A 435 -6.63 -2.27 25.90
CA LYS A 435 -6.44 -3.72 25.89
C LYS A 435 -5.12 -4.07 25.17
N GLY A 436 -4.28 -4.86 25.81
CA GLY A 436 -3.02 -5.34 25.23
C GLY A 436 -1.84 -4.36 25.35
N LYS A 437 -1.97 -3.24 26.06
CA LYS A 437 -0.86 -2.33 26.34
C LYS A 437 -0.66 -2.18 27.85
N ARG A 438 0.60 -2.28 28.30
CA ARG A 438 0.95 -1.99 29.70
C ARG A 438 0.92 -0.48 29.94
N GLY A 439 0.10 0.00 30.90
CA GLY A 439 -0.05 1.40 31.25
C GLY A 439 -1.20 2.12 30.55
N LEU A 440 -1.36 3.40 30.93
CA LEU A 440 -2.40 4.27 30.37
C LEU A 440 -1.87 4.99 29.13
N VAL A 441 -2.71 5.11 28.12
CA VAL A 441 -2.44 5.90 26.90
C VAL A 441 -3.12 7.25 27.05
N GLN A 442 -2.40 8.32 26.70
CA GLN A 442 -2.92 9.67 26.68
C GLN A 442 -3.49 9.99 25.29
N PRO A 443 -4.82 10.06 25.10
CA PRO A 443 -5.40 10.46 23.83
C PRO A 443 -5.55 11.97 23.72
N TYR A 444 -5.45 12.45 22.49
CA TYR A 444 -5.64 13.84 22.12
C TYR A 444 -6.71 13.95 21.01
N ARG A 445 -7.63 14.90 21.18
CA ARG A 445 -8.65 15.20 20.19
C ARG A 445 -8.26 16.45 19.40
N PRO A 446 -8.03 16.37 18.08
CA PRO A 446 -7.79 17.56 17.28
C PRO A 446 -9.06 18.40 17.18
N VAL A 447 -8.88 19.71 17.24
CA VAL A 447 -9.96 20.69 17.09
C VAL A 447 -9.81 21.34 15.73
N ALA A 448 -10.77 21.10 14.84
CA ALA A 448 -10.81 21.78 13.55
C ALA A 448 -11.09 23.28 13.83
N SER A 449 -10.21 24.18 13.36
CA SER A 449 -10.57 25.58 13.19
C SER A 449 -10.85 25.83 11.71
N SER A 450 -11.78 26.74 11.40
CA SER A 450 -12.07 27.15 10.03
C SER A 450 -10.79 27.57 9.26
N ASP A 451 -9.84 28.15 9.97
CA ASP A 451 -8.56 28.59 9.40
C ASP A 451 -7.60 27.45 9.04
N MET A 452 -7.81 26.24 9.59
CA MET A 452 -6.97 25.06 9.28
C MET A 452 -7.42 24.37 7.99
N LEU A 453 -8.70 24.42 7.68
CA LEU A 453 -9.26 23.89 6.42
C LEU A 453 -8.87 24.74 5.21
N GLU A 454 -8.48 26.01 5.44
CA GLU A 454 -8.08 26.98 4.42
C GLU A 454 -6.55 27.12 4.25
N LYS A 455 -5.71 26.49 5.10
CA LYS A 455 -4.28 26.46 4.80
C LYS A 455 -4.10 25.60 3.55
N PRO A 456 -3.78 26.21 2.40
CA PRO A 456 -3.56 25.43 1.20
C PRO A 456 -2.40 24.47 1.48
N MET A 457 -2.70 23.18 1.51
CA MET A 457 -1.64 22.20 1.35
C MET A 457 -0.86 22.58 0.11
N LEU A 458 0.44 22.42 0.12
CA LEU A 458 1.47 22.77 -0.90
C LEU A 458 1.07 22.67 -2.40
N ARG A 459 -0.22 22.53 -2.72
CA ARG A 459 -0.78 22.52 -4.07
C ARG A 459 -0.97 23.91 -4.68
N ASP A 460 -1.07 24.96 -3.87
CA ASP A 460 -1.40 26.28 -4.40
C ASP A 460 -0.57 27.40 -3.75
N LEU A 461 0.74 27.30 -3.84
CA LEU A 461 1.63 28.43 -3.63
C LEU A 461 1.71 29.34 -4.86
N SER A 462 0.84 29.16 -5.85
CA SER A 462 0.76 30.00 -7.06
C SER A 462 0.18 31.39 -6.81
N GLY A 463 -0.37 31.68 -5.63
CA GLY A 463 -1.11 32.94 -5.38
C GLY A 463 -0.48 33.95 -4.44
N LYS A 464 0.55 33.64 -3.67
CA LYS A 464 1.23 34.62 -2.81
C LYS A 464 2.71 34.69 -3.14
N ALA A 465 3.12 35.78 -3.79
CA ALA A 465 4.51 36.15 -3.96
C ALA A 465 5.19 36.28 -2.58
N TYR A 466 5.81 35.20 -2.12
CA TYR A 466 6.74 35.27 -1.00
C TYR A 466 8.03 35.84 -1.58
N CYS A 467 8.27 37.14 -1.38
CA CYS A 467 9.54 37.72 -1.72
C CYS A 467 10.59 37.13 -0.79
N ALA A 468 11.52 36.33 -1.33
CA ALA A 468 12.73 35.99 -0.64
C ALA A 468 13.48 37.30 -0.37
N SER A 469 13.42 37.77 0.88
CA SER A 469 14.12 39.00 1.30
C SER A 469 15.57 38.67 1.59
N GLY A 470 16.47 39.08 0.70
CA GLY A 470 17.91 38.92 0.86
C GLY A 470 18.65 39.05 -0.46
N ALA A 471 19.91 39.49 -0.44
CA ALA A 471 20.73 39.68 -1.65
C ALA A 471 21.09 38.36 -2.34
N GLU A 472 21.29 37.26 -1.60
CA GLU A 472 21.70 35.95 -2.13
C GLU A 472 20.60 35.22 -2.95
N PRO A 473 19.34 35.14 -2.51
CA PRO A 473 18.28 34.56 -3.32
C PRO A 473 18.01 35.31 -4.60
N GLN A 474 18.10 36.64 -4.57
CA GLN A 474 17.97 37.49 -5.76
C GLN A 474 19.11 37.29 -6.75
N CYS A 475 20.33 37.04 -6.27
CA CYS A 475 21.47 36.73 -7.11
C CYS A 475 21.31 35.39 -7.84
N ALA A 476 20.81 34.37 -7.14
CA ALA A 476 20.50 33.06 -7.73
C ALA A 476 19.41 33.19 -8.82
N LEU A 477 18.35 33.95 -8.54
CA LEU A 477 17.28 34.23 -9.51
C LEU A 477 17.83 34.94 -10.77
N ARG A 478 18.66 35.97 -10.59
CA ARG A 478 19.31 36.68 -11.71
C ARG A 478 20.16 35.74 -12.54
N ARG A 479 21.01 34.92 -11.93
CA ARG A 479 21.85 33.95 -12.66
C ARG A 479 21.02 32.97 -13.50
N CYS A 480 19.91 32.52 -13.00
CA CYS A 480 19.00 31.63 -13.75
C CYS A 480 18.30 32.37 -14.90
N ILE A 481 17.94 33.64 -14.72
CA ILE A 481 17.34 34.48 -15.76
C ILE A 481 18.40 34.83 -16.82
N ASP A 482 19.62 35.19 -16.42
CA ASP A 482 20.74 35.51 -17.31
C ASP A 482 21.13 34.32 -18.19
N TRP A 483 21.01 33.09 -17.63
CA TRP A 483 21.21 31.86 -18.40
C TRP A 483 20.20 31.73 -19.55
N LEU A 484 18.92 32.05 -19.32
CA LEU A 484 17.86 32.03 -20.36
C LEU A 484 18.16 33.05 -21.50
N SER A 485 18.88 34.10 -21.20
CA SER A 485 19.21 35.15 -22.15
C SER A 485 20.54 34.93 -22.89
N SER A 486 21.27 33.86 -22.54
CA SER A 486 22.56 33.52 -23.13
C SER A 486 22.39 32.76 -24.44
N PRO A 487 22.98 33.22 -25.55
CA PRO A 487 22.86 32.53 -26.83
C PRO A 487 23.73 31.26 -26.95
N GLU A 488 24.60 30.98 -25.97
CA GLU A 488 25.51 29.83 -26.03
C GLU A 488 24.91 28.56 -25.43
N PRO A 489 24.92 27.44 -26.17
CA PRO A 489 24.45 26.15 -25.65
C PRO A 489 25.46 25.58 -24.64
N ARG A 490 25.32 25.92 -23.37
CA ARG A 490 26.17 25.43 -22.27
C ARG A 490 25.37 24.85 -21.12
N VAL A 491 26.00 23.95 -20.39
CA VAL A 491 25.48 23.48 -19.10
C VAL A 491 25.88 24.49 -18.03
N SER A 492 24.91 25.03 -17.32
CA SER A 492 25.13 25.92 -16.17
C SER A 492 24.59 25.28 -14.92
N SER A 493 25.39 25.21 -13.85
CA SER A 493 24.98 24.66 -12.57
C SER A 493 24.86 25.72 -11.49
N VAL A 494 23.79 25.69 -10.73
CA VAL A 494 23.56 26.57 -9.58
C VAL A 494 23.26 25.67 -8.37
N VAL A 495 24.01 25.84 -7.29
CA VAL A 495 23.78 25.09 -6.04
C VAL A 495 23.27 26.05 -4.98
N LEU A 496 22.09 25.76 -4.44
CA LEU A 496 21.49 26.48 -3.32
C LEU A 496 21.73 25.68 -2.03
N SER A 497 22.59 26.18 -1.17
CA SER A 497 22.84 25.56 0.14
C SER A 497 22.25 26.39 1.28
N GLY A 498 21.83 25.71 2.35
CA GLY A 498 21.31 26.39 3.55
C GLY A 498 20.64 25.43 4.53
N SER A 499 20.45 25.90 5.76
CA SER A 499 19.81 25.13 6.84
C SER A 499 18.38 24.68 6.47
N PRO A 500 17.85 23.64 7.10
CA PRO A 500 16.43 23.32 7.00
C PRO A 500 15.54 24.53 7.32
N GLY A 501 14.49 24.77 6.53
CA GLY A 501 13.59 25.91 6.71
C GLY A 501 14.09 27.23 6.12
N SER A 502 15.28 27.31 5.49
CA SER A 502 15.81 28.54 4.88
C SER A 502 15.12 28.98 3.57
N GLY A 503 14.09 28.25 3.13
CA GLY A 503 13.29 28.62 1.96
C GLY A 503 13.84 28.12 0.61
N LYS A 504 14.79 27.17 0.59
CA LYS A 504 15.37 26.61 -0.66
C LYS A 504 14.31 26.07 -1.61
N THR A 505 13.44 25.18 -1.14
CA THR A 505 12.35 24.62 -1.93
C THR A 505 11.38 25.69 -2.42
N GLN A 506 11.11 26.72 -1.60
CA GLN A 506 10.28 27.85 -1.98
C GLN A 506 10.92 28.63 -3.16
N LEU A 507 12.23 28.87 -3.08
CA LEU A 507 12.97 29.52 -4.15
C LEU A 507 12.99 28.66 -5.44
N THR A 508 13.15 27.34 -5.30
CA THR A 508 13.06 26.39 -6.43
C THR A 508 11.70 26.46 -7.10
N MET A 509 10.60 26.55 -6.34
CA MET A 509 9.24 26.68 -6.88
C MET A 509 9.02 28.03 -7.59
N GLN A 510 9.55 29.13 -7.06
CA GLN A 510 9.50 30.44 -7.71
C GLN A 510 10.28 30.43 -9.03
N LEU A 511 11.48 29.85 -9.03
CA LEU A 511 12.28 29.66 -10.25
C LEU A 511 11.55 28.79 -11.27
N ARG A 512 10.94 27.73 -10.85
CA ARG A 512 10.10 26.88 -11.70
C ARG A 512 9.01 27.68 -12.40
N ALA A 513 8.24 28.47 -11.67
CA ALA A 513 7.18 29.31 -12.23
C ALA A 513 7.69 30.34 -13.26
N VAL A 514 8.92 30.84 -13.09
CA VAL A 514 9.58 31.76 -14.05
C VAL A 514 10.11 31.03 -15.28
N LEU A 515 10.58 29.78 -15.11
CA LEU A 515 11.23 28.99 -16.16
C LEU A 515 10.23 28.24 -17.05
N GLU A 516 9.14 27.68 -16.48
CA GLU A 516 8.14 26.88 -17.20
C GLU A 516 7.56 27.55 -18.47
N PRO A 517 7.29 28.87 -18.50
CA PRO A 517 6.85 29.53 -19.73
C PRO A 517 7.91 29.69 -20.81
N ARG A 518 9.18 29.45 -20.48
CA ARG A 518 10.34 29.82 -21.32
C ARG A 518 11.20 28.65 -21.76
N CYS A 519 11.19 27.54 -21.01
CA CYS A 519 11.95 26.34 -21.33
C CYS A 519 11.27 25.11 -20.70
N ARG A 520 11.68 23.94 -21.13
CA ARG A 520 11.20 22.70 -20.50
C ARG A 520 11.79 22.54 -19.11
N VAL A 521 10.95 22.38 -18.09
CA VAL A 521 11.38 22.24 -16.70
C VAL A 521 11.09 20.84 -16.20
N LEU A 522 12.12 20.18 -15.66
CA LEU A 522 12.00 18.94 -14.90
C LEU A 522 12.30 19.22 -13.43
N HIS A 523 11.36 18.92 -12.55
CA HIS A 523 11.53 19.16 -11.12
C HIS A 523 11.39 17.86 -10.34
N VAL A 524 12.44 17.49 -9.62
CA VAL A 524 12.49 16.26 -8.80
C VAL A 524 12.98 16.57 -7.40
N LEU A 525 12.23 16.10 -6.40
CA LEU A 525 12.61 16.14 -5.00
C LEU A 525 13.27 14.80 -4.61
N CYS A 526 14.51 14.81 -4.14
CA CYS A 526 15.18 13.64 -3.57
C CYS A 526 14.64 13.35 -2.17
N ARG A 527 14.36 12.09 -1.89
CA ARG A 527 13.72 11.69 -0.61
C ARG A 527 14.69 10.88 0.26
N PRO A 528 14.65 11.05 1.60
CA PRO A 528 15.60 10.39 2.50
C PRO A 528 15.71 8.88 2.33
N HIS A 529 14.58 8.20 2.09
CA HIS A 529 14.53 6.74 1.92
C HIS A 529 15.09 6.27 0.56
N GLU A 530 15.22 7.16 -0.42
CA GLU A 530 15.76 6.84 -1.74
C GLU A 530 17.28 6.84 -1.79
N ARG A 531 17.94 7.33 -0.73
CA ARG A 531 19.41 7.37 -0.62
C ARG A 531 20.09 6.01 -0.86
N HIS A 532 19.38 4.92 -0.54
CA HIS A 532 19.84 3.55 -0.70
C HIS A 532 19.28 2.85 -1.96
N GLN A 533 18.45 3.54 -2.75
CA GLN A 533 17.87 3.01 -3.97
C GLN A 533 18.64 3.51 -5.19
N GLN A 534 19.50 2.67 -5.74
CA GLN A 534 20.31 3.03 -6.91
C GLN A 534 19.45 3.56 -8.07
N GLY A 535 19.78 4.75 -8.57
CA GLY A 535 19.13 5.41 -9.69
C GLY A 535 17.71 5.93 -9.43
N ALA A 536 17.31 6.16 -8.18
CA ALA A 536 15.97 6.64 -7.84
C ALA A 536 15.64 8.00 -8.48
N LEU A 537 16.56 8.96 -8.41
CA LEU A 537 16.42 10.26 -9.06
C LEU A 537 16.34 10.13 -10.58
N LEU A 538 17.20 9.30 -11.17
CA LEU A 538 17.23 9.08 -12.62
C LEU A 538 15.88 8.52 -13.11
N ARG A 539 15.32 7.57 -12.41
CA ARG A 539 14.00 7.01 -12.74
C ARG A 539 12.92 8.09 -12.81
N ARG A 540 12.89 9.03 -11.87
CA ARG A 540 11.90 10.10 -11.86
C ARG A 540 12.13 11.12 -12.96
N LEU A 541 13.38 11.47 -13.23
CA LEU A 541 13.71 12.37 -14.33
C LEU A 541 13.23 11.80 -15.65
N PHE A 542 13.48 10.51 -15.90
CA PHE A 542 13.02 9.85 -17.12
C PHE A 542 11.50 9.72 -17.18
N ALA A 543 10.82 9.45 -16.07
CA ALA A 543 9.37 9.40 -16.02
C ALA A 543 8.75 10.74 -16.42
N GLN A 544 9.28 11.85 -15.92
CA GLN A 544 8.85 13.21 -16.31
C GLN A 544 9.17 13.54 -17.78
N LEU A 545 10.31 13.08 -18.30
CA LEU A 545 10.67 13.27 -19.70
C LEU A 545 9.71 12.56 -20.65
N CYS A 546 9.34 11.33 -20.32
CA CYS A 546 8.47 10.51 -21.14
C CYS A 546 6.98 10.82 -20.96
N GLY A 547 6.60 11.72 -20.03
CA GLY A 547 5.20 12.06 -19.75
C GLY A 547 4.38 10.94 -19.12
N HIS A 548 5.03 9.95 -18.51
CA HIS A 548 4.40 8.83 -17.83
C HIS A 548 4.68 8.89 -16.33
N ASP A 549 3.63 8.73 -15.53
CA ASP A 549 3.77 8.56 -14.05
C ASP A 549 4.39 7.20 -13.67
N VAL A 550 4.56 6.31 -14.64
CA VAL A 550 5.11 4.96 -14.48
C VAL A 550 6.42 4.89 -15.26
N TRP A 551 7.45 4.37 -14.62
CA TRP A 551 8.75 4.05 -15.23
C TRP A 551 8.56 3.20 -16.48
N PRO A 552 8.89 3.70 -17.69
CA PRO A 552 8.93 2.85 -18.85
C PRO A 552 10.06 1.84 -18.67
N SER A 553 9.79 0.57 -18.94
CA SER A 553 10.86 -0.42 -18.94
C SER A 553 11.98 0.01 -19.88
N LEU A 554 13.21 -0.37 -19.58
CA LEU A 554 14.35 -0.20 -20.51
C LEU A 554 13.98 -0.64 -21.95
N ARG A 555 13.10 -1.64 -22.08
CA ARG A 555 12.55 -2.10 -23.36
C ARG A 555 11.65 -1.08 -24.06
N HIS A 556 10.98 -0.19 -23.35
CA HIS A 556 10.21 0.91 -23.93
C HIS A 556 11.08 2.14 -24.21
N LEU A 557 12.14 2.33 -23.42
CA LEU A 557 13.14 3.37 -23.68
C LEU A 557 14.01 3.02 -24.90
N ILE A 558 14.34 1.75 -25.11
CA ILE A 558 15.16 1.26 -26.22
C ILE A 558 14.60 1.68 -27.61
N PRO A 559 13.30 1.49 -27.94
CA PRO A 559 12.73 1.98 -29.19
C PRO A 559 12.70 3.50 -29.31
N MET A 560 12.50 4.24 -28.19
CA MET A 560 12.52 5.71 -28.18
C MET A 560 13.94 6.27 -28.36
N LEU A 561 14.95 5.54 -27.90
CA LEU A 561 16.38 5.89 -28.04
C LEU A 561 16.94 5.56 -29.44
N ARG A 562 16.28 4.67 -30.18
CA ARG A 562 16.74 4.19 -31.50
C ARG A 562 16.91 5.28 -32.57
N PRO A 563 15.98 6.27 -32.70
CA PRO A 563 16.16 7.37 -33.65
C PRO A 563 17.37 8.24 -33.35
N HIS A 564 17.81 8.30 -32.08
CA HIS A 564 18.88 9.18 -31.60
C HIS A 564 20.25 8.49 -31.55
N ALA A 565 20.32 7.22 -31.99
CA ALA A 565 21.55 6.42 -32.04
C ALA A 565 22.21 6.43 -33.42
N THR A 566 21.98 7.45 -34.25
CA THR A 566 22.44 7.49 -35.64
C THR A 566 23.92 7.83 -35.79
N ASP A 567 24.56 8.44 -34.79
CA ASP A 567 25.99 8.76 -34.83
C ASP A 567 26.82 7.61 -34.26
N GLY A 568 28.02 7.38 -34.72
CA GLY A 568 28.88 6.26 -34.35
C GLY A 568 29.08 6.07 -32.84
N LEU A 569 29.14 7.13 -32.05
CA LEU A 569 29.26 7.11 -30.59
C LEU A 569 27.93 6.72 -29.91
N GLY A 570 26.80 7.23 -30.41
CA GLY A 570 25.46 6.89 -29.91
C GLY A 570 25.06 5.47 -30.24
N SER A 571 25.41 4.97 -31.42
CA SER A 571 25.16 3.59 -31.84
C SER A 571 25.92 2.58 -30.99
N ALA A 572 27.18 2.84 -30.68
CA ALA A 572 27.99 1.97 -29.81
C ALA A 572 27.51 1.95 -28.35
N ALA A 573 27.10 3.12 -27.80
CA ALA A 573 26.53 3.22 -26.46
C ALA A 573 25.16 2.52 -26.38
N TYR A 574 24.33 2.65 -27.40
CA TYR A 574 23.04 1.98 -27.53
C TYR A 574 23.20 0.45 -27.61
N ALA A 575 24.12 -0.05 -28.43
CA ALA A 575 24.40 -1.47 -28.57
C ALA A 575 24.86 -2.09 -27.24
N ARG A 576 25.73 -1.38 -26.49
CA ARG A 576 26.17 -1.83 -25.15
C ARG A 576 25.06 -1.78 -24.10
N ALA A 577 24.21 -0.78 -24.12
CA ALA A 577 23.08 -0.63 -23.20
C ALA A 577 21.96 -1.64 -23.45
N SER A 578 21.70 -1.97 -24.74
CA SER A 578 20.64 -2.88 -25.16
C SER A 578 21.05 -4.36 -25.10
N GLY A 579 22.34 -4.67 -24.95
CA GLY A 579 22.85 -6.05 -25.01
C GLY A 579 22.78 -6.70 -26.40
N LEU A 580 22.55 -5.90 -27.44
CA LEU A 580 22.54 -6.30 -28.83
C LEU A 580 23.96 -6.06 -29.41
N SER A 581 24.86 -7.01 -29.25
CA SER A 581 26.15 -6.98 -29.94
C SER A 581 26.03 -7.68 -31.30
N PRO A 582 26.51 -7.08 -32.40
CA PRO A 582 26.73 -7.84 -33.61
C PRO A 582 27.99 -8.70 -33.41
N SER A 583 27.82 -10.00 -33.47
CA SER A 583 28.83 -11.04 -33.70
C SER A 583 30.26 -10.72 -33.23
N ASP A 584 30.61 -11.14 -32.02
CA ASP A 584 31.92 -11.72 -31.73
C ASP A 584 31.87 -12.51 -30.41
N GLY A 585 32.40 -13.71 -30.44
CA GLY A 585 32.24 -14.74 -29.44
C GLY A 585 33.14 -14.62 -28.21
N ASP A 586 33.08 -13.50 -27.48
CA ASP A 586 33.71 -13.38 -26.16
C ASP A 586 32.83 -12.54 -25.22
N THR A 587 31.92 -13.21 -24.56
CA THR A 587 31.04 -12.63 -23.54
C THR A 587 31.74 -12.58 -22.19
N GLN A 588 32.74 -11.74 -22.01
CA GLN A 588 33.07 -11.25 -20.69
C GLN A 588 32.07 -10.13 -20.32
N ARG A 589 31.25 -10.39 -19.30
CA ARG A 589 30.32 -9.44 -18.71
C ARG A 589 31.07 -8.15 -18.34
N ALA A 590 30.86 -7.06 -19.08
CA ALA A 590 31.40 -5.76 -18.75
C ALA A 590 30.98 -5.34 -17.32
N PRO A 591 31.89 -4.72 -16.52
CA PRO A 591 31.58 -4.25 -15.19
C PRO A 591 30.38 -3.31 -15.17
N CYS A 592 29.57 -3.36 -14.12
CA CYS A 592 28.33 -2.59 -13.96
C CYS A 592 28.54 -1.07 -14.11
N GLU A 593 29.73 -0.56 -13.78
CA GLU A 593 30.12 0.83 -13.90
C GLU A 593 30.20 1.33 -15.34
N LYS A 594 30.66 0.51 -16.31
CA LYS A 594 30.68 0.90 -17.73
C LYS A 594 29.30 1.00 -18.33
N ARG A 595 28.36 0.14 -17.94
CA ARG A 595 26.95 0.22 -18.36
C ARG A 595 26.25 1.50 -17.86
N GLY A 596 26.57 1.94 -16.64
CA GLY A 596 26.06 3.18 -16.10
C GLY A 596 26.55 4.43 -16.85
N ALA A 597 27.80 4.42 -17.31
CA ALA A 597 28.36 5.54 -18.08
C ALA A 597 27.75 5.64 -19.50
N ASP A 598 27.53 4.51 -20.15
CA ASP A 598 26.90 4.45 -21.48
C ASP A 598 25.42 4.87 -21.41
N MET A 599 24.69 4.45 -20.38
CA MET A 599 23.32 4.88 -20.10
C MET A 599 23.23 6.40 -19.88
N LEU A 600 24.22 6.99 -19.20
CA LEU A 600 24.28 8.42 -18.96
C LEU A 600 24.41 9.20 -20.27
N THR A 601 25.30 8.79 -21.16
CA THR A 601 25.52 9.45 -22.46
C THR A 601 24.25 9.41 -23.32
N VAL A 602 23.56 8.26 -23.32
CA VAL A 602 22.28 8.09 -24.02
C VAL A 602 21.19 8.97 -23.39
N ALA A 603 21.13 9.00 -22.06
CA ALA A 603 20.15 9.82 -21.32
C ALA A 603 20.33 11.32 -21.59
N LEU A 604 21.57 11.81 -21.63
CA LEU A 604 21.88 13.20 -21.94
C LEU A 604 21.46 13.58 -23.37
N ARG A 605 21.67 12.69 -24.35
CA ARG A 605 21.22 12.92 -25.72
C ARG A 605 19.69 12.92 -25.83
N VAL A 606 19.03 11.95 -25.22
CA VAL A 606 17.56 11.92 -25.21
C VAL A 606 16.98 13.16 -24.54
N MET A 607 17.58 13.62 -23.44
CA MET A 607 17.15 14.86 -22.78
C MET A 607 17.33 16.07 -23.70
N ALA A 608 18.42 16.12 -24.45
CA ALA A 608 18.68 17.18 -25.40
C ALA A 608 17.71 17.15 -26.59
N ASP A 609 17.46 15.96 -27.15
CA ASP A 609 16.61 15.78 -28.33
C ASP A 609 15.11 15.86 -27.99
N CYS A 610 14.69 15.37 -26.81
CA CYS A 610 13.32 15.53 -26.31
C CYS A 610 13.03 16.96 -25.86
N ALA A 611 14.02 17.77 -25.62
CA ALA A 611 13.82 19.19 -25.34
C ALA A 611 13.15 19.90 -26.50
N GLY A 612 13.33 19.46 -27.77
CA GLY A 612 12.58 19.94 -28.96
C GLY A 612 12.39 21.45 -29.06
N ASP A 613 12.72 22.13 -27.98
CA ASP A 613 12.52 23.54 -27.74
C ASP A 613 13.90 24.24 -27.79
N PRO A 614 14.08 25.18 -28.69
CA PRO A 614 15.31 25.96 -28.78
C PRO A 614 15.64 26.73 -27.49
N ALA A 615 14.70 26.85 -26.57
CA ALA A 615 14.86 27.58 -25.32
C ALA A 615 15.63 26.83 -24.21
N GLY A 616 15.88 25.52 -24.36
CA GLY A 616 16.68 24.72 -23.41
C GLY A 616 15.92 23.92 -22.37
N LEU A 617 16.66 23.22 -21.50
CA LEU A 617 16.18 22.34 -20.45
C LEU A 617 16.61 22.83 -19.06
N ALA A 618 15.67 23.02 -18.14
CA ALA A 618 15.97 23.29 -16.73
C ALA A 618 15.70 22.05 -15.87
N LEU A 619 16.72 21.61 -15.15
CA LEU A 619 16.70 20.48 -14.23
C LEU A 619 16.76 20.99 -12.80
N LEU A 620 15.65 20.93 -12.08
CA LEU A 620 15.54 21.36 -10.70
C LEU A 620 15.55 20.12 -9.78
N VAL A 621 16.60 19.95 -8.99
CA VAL A 621 16.76 18.81 -8.08
C VAL A 621 16.79 19.33 -6.65
N ASP A 622 15.73 19.02 -5.91
CA ASP A 622 15.57 19.47 -4.53
C ASP A 622 16.09 18.42 -3.56
N ASP A 623 16.72 18.85 -2.46
CA ASP A 623 17.30 18.01 -1.39
C ASP A 623 18.26 16.92 -1.91
N VAL A 624 19.23 17.30 -2.73
CA VAL A 624 20.22 16.39 -3.34
C VAL A 624 21.04 15.60 -2.31
N ASP A 625 21.03 16.00 -1.03
CA ASP A 625 21.62 15.25 0.09
C ASP A 625 21.06 13.85 0.23
N HIS A 626 19.86 13.64 -0.28
CA HIS A 626 19.13 12.37 -0.25
C HIS A 626 19.25 11.59 -1.57
N ALA A 627 19.99 12.09 -2.56
CA ALA A 627 20.24 11.34 -3.77
C ALA A 627 21.19 10.17 -3.54
N ASP A 628 20.94 9.07 -4.24
CA ASP A 628 21.82 7.90 -4.25
C ASP A 628 23.15 8.16 -4.98
N ALA A 629 24.16 7.31 -4.75
CA ALA A 629 25.48 7.50 -5.30
C ALA A 629 25.51 7.54 -6.84
N GLN A 630 24.69 6.72 -7.50
CA GLN A 630 24.60 6.68 -8.97
C GLN A 630 23.98 7.96 -9.51
N SER A 631 22.95 8.47 -8.86
CA SER A 631 22.30 9.73 -9.21
C SER A 631 23.22 10.93 -8.95
N CYS A 632 24.00 10.93 -7.86
CA CYS A 632 25.01 11.95 -7.61
C CYS A 632 26.09 11.97 -8.69
N GLU A 633 26.60 10.81 -9.11
CA GLU A 633 27.58 10.71 -10.18
C GLU A 633 27.02 11.20 -11.53
N PHE A 634 25.75 10.93 -11.79
CA PHE A 634 25.07 11.48 -12.96
C PHE A 634 25.04 13.01 -12.94
N LEU A 635 24.59 13.60 -11.84
CA LEU A 635 24.51 15.07 -11.70
C LEU A 635 25.90 15.73 -11.82
N ARG A 636 26.94 15.09 -11.26
CA ARG A 636 28.32 15.57 -11.36
C ARG A 636 28.80 15.58 -12.81
N ARG A 637 28.60 14.48 -13.53
CA ARG A 637 28.98 14.39 -14.95
C ARG A 637 28.18 15.33 -15.82
N LEU A 638 26.90 15.55 -15.49
CA LEU A 638 26.08 16.53 -16.18
C LEU A 638 26.63 17.96 -15.97
N ALA A 639 27.02 18.30 -14.74
CA ALA A 639 27.61 19.61 -14.44
C ALA A 639 28.98 19.83 -15.12
N GLU A 640 29.75 18.77 -15.36
CA GLU A 640 31.04 18.77 -16.04
C GLU A 640 30.92 18.63 -17.56
N ALA A 641 29.72 18.38 -18.08
CA ALA A 641 29.51 18.22 -19.52
C ALA A 641 29.81 19.55 -20.25
N GLY A 642 30.61 19.47 -21.29
CA GLY A 642 30.90 20.59 -22.19
C GLY A 642 29.64 21.04 -22.96
N PRO A 643 29.81 22.00 -23.91
CA PRO A 643 28.70 22.49 -24.72
C PRO A 643 27.98 21.35 -25.41
N GLY A 644 26.66 21.29 -25.21
CA GLY A 644 25.77 20.26 -25.76
C GLY A 644 24.88 20.81 -26.87
N PRO A 645 23.97 20.01 -27.42
CA PRO A 645 23.06 20.43 -28.47
C PRO A 645 22.00 21.45 -28.01
N CYS A 646 21.74 21.55 -26.71
CA CYS A 646 20.84 22.56 -26.13
C CYS A 646 21.40 23.11 -24.81
N PRO A 647 21.00 24.35 -24.40
CA PRO A 647 21.32 24.86 -23.08
C PRO A 647 20.70 24.04 -21.97
N VAL A 648 21.48 23.72 -20.93
CA VAL A 648 20.97 22.98 -19.75
C VAL A 648 21.26 23.79 -18.49
N LEU A 649 20.21 24.08 -17.71
CA LEU A 649 20.32 24.63 -16.37
C LEU A 649 20.15 23.52 -15.33
N LEU A 650 21.15 23.33 -14.50
CA LEU A 650 21.08 22.40 -13.37
C LEU A 650 21.00 23.21 -12.07
N LEU A 651 19.86 23.15 -11.40
CA LEU A 651 19.65 23.76 -10.09
C LEU A 651 19.56 22.66 -9.04
N LEU A 652 20.48 22.68 -8.08
CA LEU A 652 20.55 21.72 -6.99
C LEU A 652 20.30 22.42 -5.66
N THR A 653 19.46 21.83 -4.78
CA THR A 653 19.38 22.29 -3.39
C THR A 653 19.98 21.27 -2.43
N CYS A 654 20.69 21.74 -1.41
CA CYS A 654 21.32 20.89 -0.37
C CYS A 654 21.34 21.58 0.99
N ARG A 655 21.54 20.82 2.07
CA ARG A 655 21.68 21.36 3.43
C ARG A 655 23.10 21.91 3.65
N GLU A 656 24.09 21.16 3.20
CA GLU A 656 25.50 21.56 3.26
C GLU A 656 26.15 21.35 1.89
N PRO A 657 27.04 22.27 1.45
CA PRO A 657 27.73 22.12 0.17
C PRO A 657 28.64 20.89 0.25
N ARG A 658 28.30 19.83 -0.45
CA ARG A 658 29.21 18.70 -0.63
C ARG A 658 30.38 19.14 -1.50
N LYS A 659 31.61 18.81 -1.10
CA LYS A 659 32.83 19.08 -1.87
C LYS A 659 32.78 18.55 -3.32
N SER A 660 31.93 17.55 -3.57
CA SER A 660 31.73 16.96 -4.91
C SER A 660 30.93 17.83 -5.90
N PHE A 661 30.24 18.87 -5.41
CA PHE A 661 29.44 19.80 -6.24
C PHE A 661 29.95 21.23 -6.21
N SER A 662 31.07 21.53 -5.53
CA SER A 662 31.72 22.83 -5.64
C SER A 662 32.28 22.97 -7.05
N ALA A 663 31.80 23.98 -7.78
CA ALA A 663 32.39 24.36 -9.06
C ALA A 663 33.90 24.56 -8.89
N PRO A 664 34.73 24.16 -9.86
CA PRO A 664 36.12 24.58 -9.86
C PRO A 664 36.14 26.12 -9.82
N THR A 665 36.79 26.67 -8.80
CA THR A 665 37.08 28.09 -8.72
C THR A 665 37.81 28.52 -10.00
N PRO A 666 37.48 29.67 -10.60
CA PRO A 666 38.04 30.11 -11.86
C PRO A 666 39.54 30.26 -11.82
#